data_feb49053298c9e49cdcd8bdc40b71135
#
_entry.id   feb49053298c9e49cdcd8bdc40b71135
#
_cell.length_a   1.000
_cell.length_b   1.000
_cell.length_c   1.000
_cell.angle_alpha   90.00
_cell.angle_beta   90.00
_cell.angle_gamma   90.00
#
_symmetry.space_group_name_H-M   'P 1'
#
loop_
_entity.id
_entity.type
_entity.pdbx_description
1 polymer ?
#
loop_
_entity_poly.entity_id
_entity_poly.type
_entity_poly.pdbx_seq_one_letter_code
_entity_poly.pdbx_strand_id
1 'polypeptide(L)'
;MTETHLDSFSAALPYPLDEFQVKGCQAVEDGHGVLVCAPTGAGKTIVGEFAVSLALSRGTKCFYTTPIKALSNQKYHDLVEEHGEEAVGLLTGDVSINSDAEIVVMTTEVLRNMIYAESAALDRLTHVVMDEIHFLADASRGAVWEEVILNLADHVSIIGLSATVSNSEEFGDWLSTVRGDTTVIVSEHRPVPLDQWMMLGRKIYPLFEPESGGQVNAELERRIQRLEAGDTDDGRADYKSGKGFRARARHKSGGRSEFRGRGRGRSGASRQQDRYRPLGRPEVLKVLQSQDMLPAITFIFSRAGCDGALYQCLRSRMVLTSQEEAQQIKEIVDAGVEGIPEEDLQVLDFKRWREALSRGFAAHHAGMLPAFRHIVEDLFVRGLVRAVFATETLALGINMPARTVVLEKLIKFNGEAHVDLTPGQYTQLTGRAGRRSIDTLGNAVVQWAPAMDPRQVAGLASTRTYPLISTFAPGYNMAINLLGMLGFEDSLRLLEKSFAQFQADGSVVEETREIERAEHRVRELRSQLDDAVASLAPPAKDGEDPAEVLMDYVRLRRELSAEEKQSKIDSANQRNQEVIAVLGRLQLGDVIAMPGKKRPILAAVVTPANQTADPRPWITTESGWSGRIDAAGINNPPIQVGRIKVPKPVRKNPRRNTRYVQDVLRREHFDRPKRMKSQPRTRPNKRVGQLRD
;
A
#
# COMPACT_ATOMS: atom_id res chain seq x y z
N MET A 1 29.67 20.52 38.64
CA MET A 1 28.42 20.45 37.85
C MET A 1 27.60 19.38 38.54
N THR A 2 26.43 19.67 39.00
CA THR A 2 25.49 18.66 39.54
C THR A 2 25.13 17.72 38.40
N GLU A 3 25.39 16.45 38.59
CA GLU A 3 25.01 15.39 37.65
C GLU A 3 23.48 15.46 37.41
N THR A 4 23.05 15.59 36.16
CA THR A 4 21.65 15.67 35.81
C THR A 4 21.01 14.28 35.83
N HIS A 5 19.67 14.18 35.91
CA HIS A 5 19.01 12.87 35.81
C HIS A 5 19.25 12.25 34.43
N LEU A 6 19.34 13.08 33.38
CA LEU A 6 19.69 12.66 32.02
C LEU A 6 21.08 12.03 31.92
N ASP A 7 22.07 12.60 32.64
CA ASP A 7 23.44 12.02 32.66
C ASP A 7 23.42 10.62 33.26
N SER A 8 22.74 10.45 34.42
CA SER A 8 22.63 9.17 35.12
C SER A 8 21.81 8.15 34.27
N PHE A 9 20.71 8.56 33.66
CA PHE A 9 19.88 7.71 32.78
C PHE A 9 20.66 7.26 31.54
N SER A 10 21.35 8.19 30.87
CA SER A 10 22.17 7.90 29.70
C SER A 10 23.31 6.93 30.00
N ALA A 11 23.97 7.07 31.17
CA ALA A 11 25.04 6.19 31.64
C ALA A 11 24.56 4.75 31.91
N ALA A 12 23.30 4.56 32.29
CA ALA A 12 22.70 3.25 32.56
C ALA A 12 22.35 2.48 31.27
N LEU A 13 22.22 3.16 30.14
CA LEU A 13 21.88 2.53 28.86
C LEU A 13 23.08 1.81 28.22
N PRO A 14 22.88 0.65 27.58
CA PRO A 14 23.95 -0.10 26.90
C PRO A 14 24.37 0.52 25.54
N TYR A 15 23.81 1.63 25.12
CA TYR A 15 24.06 2.33 23.86
C TYR A 15 23.90 3.84 24.04
N PRO A 16 24.58 4.65 23.23
CA PRO A 16 24.44 6.10 23.27
C PRO A 16 23.04 6.52 22.74
N LEU A 17 22.50 7.60 23.31
CA LEU A 17 21.28 8.23 22.84
C LEU A 17 21.51 8.94 21.52
N ASP A 18 20.52 8.87 20.63
CA ASP A 18 20.47 9.68 19.40
C ASP A 18 20.17 11.16 19.75
N GLU A 19 20.58 12.10 18.91
CA GLU A 19 20.44 13.54 19.16
C GLU A 19 18.98 13.96 19.48
N PHE A 20 18.00 13.39 18.78
CA PHE A 20 16.60 13.70 19.04
C PHE A 20 16.11 13.15 20.38
N GLN A 21 16.66 12.01 20.83
CA GLN A 21 16.37 11.42 22.14
C GLN A 21 16.94 12.29 23.27
N VAL A 22 18.18 12.74 23.13
CA VAL A 22 18.81 13.66 24.10
C VAL A 22 17.99 14.94 24.22
N LYS A 23 17.60 15.56 23.10
CA LYS A 23 16.75 16.76 23.10
C LYS A 23 15.40 16.52 23.79
N GLY A 24 14.78 15.36 23.54
CA GLY A 24 13.50 15.00 24.16
C GLY A 24 13.61 14.81 25.65
N CYS A 25 14.60 14.05 26.12
CA CYS A 25 14.85 13.83 27.53
C CYS A 25 15.20 15.13 28.27
N GLN A 26 16.03 15.99 27.67
CA GLN A 26 16.37 17.29 28.22
C GLN A 26 15.13 18.18 28.42
N ALA A 27 14.26 18.27 27.39
CA ALA A 27 13.03 19.05 27.50
C ALA A 27 12.09 18.52 28.60
N VAL A 28 11.99 17.20 28.77
CA VAL A 28 11.23 16.59 29.89
C VAL A 28 11.86 16.95 31.23
N GLU A 29 13.20 16.90 31.36
CA GLU A 29 13.89 17.25 32.61
C GLU A 29 13.71 18.73 32.98
N ASP A 30 13.67 19.62 31.97
CA ASP A 30 13.42 21.04 32.11
C ASP A 30 11.94 21.36 32.46
N GLY A 31 11.05 20.34 32.44
CA GLY A 31 9.65 20.46 32.83
C GLY A 31 8.70 20.83 31.68
N HIS A 32 9.17 20.79 30.44
CA HIS A 32 8.34 21.06 29.26
C HIS A 32 7.51 19.85 28.86
N GLY A 33 6.36 20.07 28.24
CA GLY A 33 5.70 19.04 27.42
C GLY A 33 6.56 18.73 26.21
N VAL A 34 6.47 17.53 25.68
CA VAL A 34 7.28 17.12 24.53
C VAL A 34 6.44 16.37 23.49
N LEU A 35 6.61 16.72 22.22
CA LEU A 35 6.07 15.99 21.10
C LEU A 35 7.22 15.45 20.25
N VAL A 36 7.42 14.12 20.25
CA VAL A 36 8.43 13.44 19.45
C VAL A 36 7.78 12.82 18.22
N CYS A 37 8.12 13.32 17.05
CA CYS A 37 7.69 12.77 15.74
C CYS A 37 8.89 12.09 15.07
N ALA A 38 8.91 10.74 15.08
CA ALA A 38 9.99 9.96 14.52
C ALA A 38 9.49 8.66 13.89
N PRO A 39 10.20 8.09 12.88
CA PRO A 39 9.81 6.83 12.24
C PRO A 39 9.66 5.68 13.25
N THR A 40 8.83 4.70 12.89
CA THR A 40 8.73 3.46 13.66
C THR A 40 10.11 2.77 13.71
N GLY A 41 10.52 2.35 14.89
CA GLY A 41 11.84 1.72 15.10
C GLY A 41 12.99 2.71 15.31
N ALA A 42 12.76 4.04 15.32
CA ALA A 42 13.78 5.03 15.64
C ALA A 42 14.16 5.08 17.14
N GLY A 43 13.36 4.47 18.02
CA GLY A 43 13.63 4.47 19.47
C GLY A 43 13.02 5.67 20.20
N LYS A 44 11.89 6.21 19.72
CA LYS A 44 11.16 7.32 20.38
C LYS A 44 10.69 6.99 21.79
N THR A 45 10.45 5.72 22.11
CA THR A 45 10.00 5.24 23.44
C THR A 45 10.94 5.61 24.57
N ILE A 46 12.23 5.77 24.29
CA ILE A 46 13.25 6.20 25.27
C ILE A 46 12.87 7.50 25.97
N VAL A 47 12.25 8.45 25.26
CA VAL A 47 11.84 9.73 25.87
C VAL A 47 10.67 9.50 26.86
N GLY A 48 9.78 8.56 26.57
CA GLY A 48 8.74 8.13 27.50
C GLY A 48 9.28 7.36 28.71
N GLU A 49 10.28 6.47 28.50
CA GLU A 49 10.99 5.73 29.57
C GLU A 49 11.77 6.68 30.47
N PHE A 50 12.40 7.72 29.89
CA PHE A 50 13.01 8.77 30.66
C PHE A 50 12.03 9.51 31.56
N ALA A 51 10.82 9.87 31.04
CA ALA A 51 9.79 10.51 31.87
C ALA A 51 9.31 9.63 33.02
N VAL A 52 9.20 8.32 32.80
CA VAL A 52 8.92 7.32 33.83
C VAL A 52 10.02 7.33 34.90
N SER A 53 11.27 7.20 34.50
CA SER A 53 12.44 7.21 35.41
C SER A 53 12.54 8.51 36.22
N LEU A 54 12.27 9.66 35.55
CA LEU A 54 12.28 10.97 36.20
C LEU A 54 11.18 11.10 37.26
N ALA A 55 9.96 10.64 36.95
CA ALA A 55 8.82 10.64 37.90
C ALA A 55 9.13 9.80 39.15
N LEU A 56 9.67 8.58 38.96
CA LEU A 56 10.12 7.72 40.07
C LEU A 56 11.16 8.40 40.92
N SER A 57 12.18 9.00 40.33
CA SER A 57 13.26 9.69 41.08
C SER A 57 12.74 10.86 41.91
N ARG A 58 11.62 11.46 41.49
CA ARG A 58 10.95 12.58 42.19
C ARG A 58 9.84 12.15 43.16
N GLY A 59 9.55 10.84 43.25
CA GLY A 59 8.45 10.29 44.10
C GLY A 59 7.07 10.73 43.62
N THR A 60 6.90 10.95 42.32
CA THR A 60 5.65 11.33 41.67
C THR A 60 5.12 10.20 40.78
N LYS A 61 3.90 10.35 40.25
CA LYS A 61 3.31 9.34 39.37
C LYS A 61 3.52 9.68 37.88
N CYS A 62 3.72 8.64 37.08
CA CYS A 62 3.73 8.70 35.62
C CYS A 62 2.73 7.68 35.06
N PHE A 63 1.82 8.14 34.19
CA PHE A 63 0.94 7.24 33.46
C PHE A 63 1.43 7.05 32.03
N TYR A 64 1.54 5.79 31.61
CA TYR A 64 1.94 5.43 30.26
C TYR A 64 0.71 4.95 29.48
N THR A 65 0.21 5.76 28.55
CA THR A 65 -0.99 5.41 27.79
C THR A 65 -0.68 4.90 26.39
N THR A 66 -1.46 3.93 25.95
CA THR A 66 -1.33 3.29 24.63
C THR A 66 -2.67 3.17 23.93
N PRO A 67 -2.73 3.07 22.59
CA PRO A 67 -3.98 2.99 21.85
C PRO A 67 -4.71 1.65 21.96
N ILE A 68 -4.03 0.58 22.36
CA ILE A 68 -4.59 -0.77 22.38
C ILE A 68 -4.08 -1.59 23.56
N LYS A 69 -4.94 -2.48 24.09
CA LYS A 69 -4.62 -3.34 25.23
C LYS A 69 -3.36 -4.20 25.04
N ALA A 70 -3.12 -4.70 23.82
CA ALA A 70 -1.96 -5.54 23.55
C ALA A 70 -0.65 -4.78 23.77
N LEU A 71 -0.61 -3.52 23.38
CA LEU A 71 0.55 -2.65 23.60
C LEU A 71 0.70 -2.27 25.09
N SER A 72 -0.42 -2.03 25.79
CA SER A 72 -0.38 -1.82 27.24
C SER A 72 0.22 -3.02 27.97
N ASN A 73 -0.21 -4.23 27.64
CA ASN A 73 0.33 -5.45 28.26
C ASN A 73 1.82 -5.61 28.00
N GLN A 74 2.27 -5.40 26.76
CA GLN A 74 3.69 -5.48 26.43
C GLN A 74 4.50 -4.44 27.20
N LYS A 75 4.06 -3.18 27.18
CA LYS A 75 4.77 -2.09 27.86
C LYS A 75 4.80 -2.28 29.38
N TYR A 76 3.73 -2.87 29.93
CA TYR A 76 3.70 -3.27 31.34
C TYR A 76 4.83 -4.28 31.66
N HIS A 77 4.98 -5.32 30.85
CA HIS A 77 6.04 -6.31 31.07
C HIS A 77 7.44 -5.70 30.92
N ASP A 78 7.65 -4.86 29.90
CA ASP A 78 8.90 -4.15 29.69
C ASP A 78 9.27 -3.30 30.91
N LEU A 79 8.32 -2.53 31.46
CA LEU A 79 8.54 -1.67 32.62
C LEU A 79 8.68 -2.46 33.94
N VAL A 80 7.97 -3.60 34.07
CA VAL A 80 8.15 -4.50 35.23
C VAL A 80 9.56 -5.11 35.24
N GLU A 81 10.07 -5.50 34.08
CA GLU A 81 11.44 -6.03 33.97
C GLU A 81 12.50 -4.99 34.40
N GLU A 82 12.23 -3.71 34.11
CA GLU A 82 13.16 -2.61 34.42
C GLU A 82 13.01 -2.08 35.87
N HIS A 83 11.76 -1.92 36.36
CA HIS A 83 11.47 -1.22 37.61
C HIS A 83 10.88 -2.11 38.72
N GLY A 84 10.52 -3.36 38.42
CA GLY A 84 9.94 -4.31 39.34
C GLY A 84 8.39 -4.23 39.45
N GLU A 85 7.77 -5.32 39.90
CA GLU A 85 6.32 -5.47 39.98
C GLU A 85 5.65 -4.50 40.97
N GLU A 86 6.37 -4.07 42.03
CA GLU A 86 5.83 -3.16 43.04
C GLU A 86 5.65 -1.72 42.49
N ALA A 87 6.52 -1.29 41.58
CA ALA A 87 6.50 0.07 41.03
C ALA A 87 5.54 0.23 39.85
N VAL A 88 5.11 -0.87 39.23
CA VAL A 88 4.36 -0.83 37.94
C VAL A 88 2.99 -1.45 38.08
N GLY A 89 1.98 -0.76 37.58
CA GLY A 89 0.60 -1.24 37.50
C GLY A 89 0.13 -1.33 36.05
N LEU A 90 -0.90 -2.14 35.82
CA LEU A 90 -1.61 -2.27 34.54
C LEU A 90 -3.10 -2.04 34.74
N LEU A 91 -3.67 -1.12 33.96
CA LEU A 91 -5.10 -0.83 34.03
C LEU A 91 -5.68 -0.78 32.60
N THR A 92 -6.45 -1.82 32.28
CA THR A 92 -7.18 -1.91 30.98
C THR A 92 -8.65 -2.18 31.28
N GLY A 93 -9.50 -2.20 30.24
CA GLY A 93 -10.94 -2.43 30.44
C GLY A 93 -11.31 -3.79 31.08
N ASP A 94 -10.40 -4.74 31.13
CA ASP A 94 -10.61 -6.11 31.60
C ASP A 94 -9.56 -6.59 32.63
N VAL A 95 -8.50 -5.82 32.83
CA VAL A 95 -7.39 -6.19 33.76
C VAL A 95 -7.05 -5.00 34.64
N SER A 96 -6.90 -5.26 35.94
CA SER A 96 -6.41 -4.29 36.92
C SER A 96 -5.36 -4.97 37.80
N ILE A 97 -4.10 -4.53 37.68
CA ILE A 97 -2.95 -4.99 38.46
C ILE A 97 -2.32 -3.75 39.08
N ASN A 98 -2.13 -3.71 40.38
CA ASN A 98 -1.46 -2.64 41.12
C ASN A 98 -1.82 -1.21 40.62
N SER A 99 -3.13 -0.90 40.65
CA SER A 99 -3.66 0.36 40.07
C SER A 99 -3.18 1.63 40.77
N ASP A 100 -2.61 1.51 41.97
CA ASP A 100 -2.07 2.63 42.76
C ASP A 100 -0.57 2.81 42.61
N ALA A 101 0.09 2.01 41.79
CA ALA A 101 1.52 2.10 41.51
C ALA A 101 1.94 3.51 41.08
N GLU A 102 3.24 3.80 41.23
CA GLU A 102 3.81 5.07 40.76
C GLU A 102 3.83 5.14 39.24
N ILE A 103 3.99 4.01 38.56
CA ILE A 103 3.87 3.87 37.11
C ILE A 103 2.61 3.05 36.81
N VAL A 104 1.65 3.60 36.07
CA VAL A 104 0.51 2.83 35.61
C VAL A 104 0.41 2.83 34.09
N VAL A 105 0.52 1.65 33.51
CA VAL A 105 0.29 1.46 32.07
C VAL A 105 -1.17 1.25 31.81
N MET A 106 -1.74 1.98 30.85
CA MET A 106 -3.18 1.90 30.58
C MET A 106 -3.51 2.21 29.12
N THR A 107 -4.76 1.94 28.71
CA THR A 107 -5.26 2.50 27.45
C THR A 107 -5.73 3.94 27.64
N THR A 108 -5.68 4.74 26.57
CA THR A 108 -6.06 6.17 26.60
C THR A 108 -7.52 6.35 27.06
N GLU A 109 -8.41 5.42 26.70
CA GLU A 109 -9.82 5.43 27.13
C GLU A 109 -9.96 5.27 28.65
N VAL A 110 -9.07 4.50 29.29
CA VAL A 110 -9.08 4.34 30.74
C VAL A 110 -8.68 5.65 31.43
N LEU A 111 -7.61 6.30 30.94
CA LEU A 111 -7.21 7.62 31.49
C LEU A 111 -8.33 8.64 31.34
N ARG A 112 -8.99 8.73 30.18
CA ARG A 112 -10.16 9.59 30.01
C ARG A 112 -11.24 9.33 31.06
N ASN A 113 -11.57 8.05 31.28
CA ASN A 113 -12.60 7.69 32.27
C ASN A 113 -12.18 8.04 33.70
N MET A 114 -10.89 7.93 34.06
CA MET A 114 -10.36 8.35 35.34
C MET A 114 -10.45 9.87 35.53
N ILE A 115 -10.20 10.64 34.49
CA ILE A 115 -10.35 12.09 34.53
C ILE A 115 -11.80 12.48 34.78
N TYR A 116 -12.76 11.91 34.06
CA TYR A 116 -14.19 12.17 34.26
C TYR A 116 -14.71 11.68 35.61
N ALA A 117 -14.09 10.64 36.20
CA ALA A 117 -14.45 10.15 37.53
C ALA A 117 -13.73 10.90 38.65
N GLU A 118 -12.92 11.93 38.36
CA GLU A 118 -12.10 12.65 39.35
C GLU A 118 -11.33 11.66 40.27
N SER A 119 -10.71 10.65 39.64
CA SER A 119 -10.08 9.56 40.37
C SER A 119 -8.94 10.04 41.27
N ALA A 120 -8.93 9.64 42.56
CA ALA A 120 -7.82 9.91 43.48
C ALA A 120 -6.45 9.35 42.97
N ALA A 121 -6.47 8.40 42.03
CA ALA A 121 -5.24 7.91 41.40
C ALA A 121 -4.52 8.99 40.59
N LEU A 122 -5.19 10.08 40.19
CA LEU A 122 -4.60 11.25 39.54
C LEU A 122 -3.80 12.14 40.50
N ASP A 123 -3.95 11.95 41.80
CA ASP A 123 -3.17 12.65 42.80
C ASP A 123 -1.67 12.35 42.59
N ARG A 124 -0.80 13.35 42.67
CA ARG A 124 0.64 13.29 42.44
C ARG A 124 1.03 12.90 41.01
N LEU A 125 0.09 12.84 40.05
CA LEU A 125 0.41 12.64 38.61
C LEU A 125 1.14 13.87 38.09
N THR A 126 2.33 13.69 37.52
CA THR A 126 3.13 14.76 36.94
C THR A 126 3.41 14.59 35.45
N HIS A 127 3.41 13.35 34.99
CA HIS A 127 3.72 13.04 33.60
C HIS A 127 2.71 12.04 33.02
N VAL A 128 2.29 12.28 31.77
CA VAL A 128 1.50 11.35 30.98
C VAL A 128 2.24 11.11 29.67
N VAL A 129 2.68 9.89 29.45
CA VAL A 129 3.20 9.44 28.15
C VAL A 129 2.02 9.00 27.28
N MET A 130 1.84 9.67 26.16
CA MET A 130 0.83 9.32 25.16
C MET A 130 1.51 8.66 23.98
N ASP A 131 1.66 7.33 24.04
CA ASP A 131 2.29 6.58 22.96
C ASP A 131 1.36 6.46 21.76
N GLU A 132 1.95 6.54 20.56
CA GLU A 132 1.25 6.57 19.28
C GLU A 132 0.15 7.66 19.24
N ILE A 133 0.46 8.89 19.72
CA ILE A 133 -0.49 10.01 19.83
C ILE A 133 -1.17 10.35 18.49
N HIS A 134 -0.59 9.97 17.35
CA HIS A 134 -1.19 10.13 16.03
C HIS A 134 -2.48 9.33 15.82
N PHE A 135 -2.85 8.42 16.74
CA PHE A 135 -4.18 7.82 16.79
C PHE A 135 -5.31 8.82 17.03
N LEU A 136 -4.99 10.06 17.37
CA LEU A 136 -5.95 11.17 17.35
C LEU A 136 -6.66 11.29 15.99
N ALA A 137 -6.04 10.90 14.90
CA ALA A 137 -6.65 10.85 13.57
C ALA A 137 -7.49 9.57 13.29
N ASP A 138 -7.65 8.66 14.27
CA ASP A 138 -8.50 7.48 14.08
C ASP A 138 -9.98 7.86 14.06
N ALA A 139 -10.69 7.51 12.98
CA ALA A 139 -12.08 7.91 12.76
C ALA A 139 -13.06 7.44 13.84
N SER A 140 -12.74 6.36 14.56
CA SER A 140 -13.65 5.75 15.56
C SER A 140 -13.31 6.13 16.99
N ARG A 141 -12.04 6.42 17.29
CA ARG A 141 -11.55 6.60 18.66
C ARG A 141 -10.71 7.85 18.87
N GLY A 142 -10.34 8.55 17.81
CA GLY A 142 -9.41 9.69 17.86
C GLY A 142 -9.83 10.80 18.84
N ALA A 143 -11.13 11.04 18.97
CA ALA A 143 -11.69 12.02 19.90
C ALA A 143 -11.22 11.81 21.36
N VAL A 144 -10.94 10.57 21.77
CA VAL A 144 -10.49 10.25 23.14
C VAL A 144 -9.16 10.91 23.48
N TRP A 145 -8.24 11.02 22.53
CA TRP A 145 -6.94 11.68 22.73
C TRP A 145 -7.10 13.18 23.00
N GLU A 146 -7.95 13.84 22.23
CA GLU A 146 -8.25 15.26 22.47
C GLU A 146 -8.98 15.45 23.79
N GLU A 147 -9.94 14.59 24.14
CA GLU A 147 -10.61 14.62 25.44
C GLU A 147 -9.61 14.57 26.61
N VAL A 148 -8.62 13.67 26.54
CA VAL A 148 -7.57 13.55 27.55
C VAL A 148 -6.71 14.82 27.58
N ILE A 149 -6.21 15.29 26.44
CA ILE A 149 -5.33 16.46 26.35
C ILE A 149 -6.01 17.69 26.89
N LEU A 150 -7.30 17.88 26.58
CA LEU A 150 -8.08 19.05 26.98
C LEU A 150 -8.46 19.06 28.47
N ASN A 151 -8.70 17.87 29.06
CA ASN A 151 -9.23 17.77 30.42
C ASN A 151 -8.19 17.37 31.49
N LEU A 152 -6.95 17.05 31.07
CA LEU A 152 -5.88 16.73 32.00
C LEU A 152 -5.47 18.00 32.78
N ALA A 153 -5.16 17.88 34.07
CA ALA A 153 -4.74 19.01 34.90
C ALA A 153 -3.53 19.75 34.31
N ASP A 154 -3.51 21.07 34.42
CA ASP A 154 -2.50 21.92 33.73
C ASP A 154 -1.05 21.66 34.19
N HIS A 155 -0.86 21.20 35.42
CA HIS A 155 0.48 20.88 35.97
C HIS A 155 1.07 19.57 35.44
N VAL A 156 0.29 18.76 34.74
CA VAL A 156 0.74 17.45 34.22
C VAL A 156 1.35 17.63 32.82
N SER A 157 2.61 17.28 32.68
CA SER A 157 3.32 17.34 31.40
C SER A 157 2.94 16.18 30.49
N ILE A 158 2.66 16.47 29.22
CA ILE A 158 2.36 15.45 28.21
C ILE A 158 3.62 15.13 27.39
N ILE A 159 3.95 13.84 27.30
CA ILE A 159 5.01 13.31 26.45
C ILE A 159 4.34 12.55 25.30
N GLY A 160 4.11 13.24 24.18
CA GLY A 160 3.52 12.68 22.97
C GLY A 160 4.55 11.97 22.11
N LEU A 161 4.37 10.67 21.87
CA LEU A 161 5.21 9.90 20.97
C LEU A 161 4.42 9.59 19.69
N SER A 162 4.91 10.07 18.54
CA SER A 162 4.20 10.00 17.26
C SER A 162 5.05 9.32 16.18
N ALA A 163 4.39 8.71 15.20
CA ALA A 163 5.01 8.49 13.89
C ALA A 163 5.28 9.83 13.20
N THR A 164 6.02 9.82 12.09
CA THR A 164 6.25 11.04 11.29
C THR A 164 4.95 11.53 10.65
N VAL A 165 4.53 12.73 11.01
CA VAL A 165 3.35 13.42 10.45
C VAL A 165 3.80 14.69 9.72
N SER A 166 3.08 15.07 8.66
CA SER A 166 3.46 16.22 7.82
C SER A 166 3.20 17.57 8.46
N ASN A 167 2.27 17.65 9.42
CA ASN A 167 1.88 18.84 10.14
C ASN A 167 2.23 18.80 11.64
N SER A 168 3.41 18.23 11.94
CA SER A 168 3.90 18.15 13.33
C SER A 168 4.04 19.51 14.02
N GLU A 169 4.40 20.56 13.27
CA GLU A 169 4.46 21.94 13.78
C GLU A 169 3.07 22.45 14.17
N GLU A 170 2.07 22.32 13.28
CA GLU A 170 0.69 22.72 13.56
C GLU A 170 0.15 22.01 14.80
N PHE A 171 0.41 20.70 14.93
CA PHE A 171 -0.02 19.92 16.08
C PHE A 171 0.72 20.33 17.36
N GLY A 172 2.01 20.66 17.26
CA GLY A 172 2.81 21.19 18.36
C GLY A 172 2.36 22.58 18.81
N ASP A 173 2.02 23.46 17.88
CA ASP A 173 1.48 24.79 18.17
C ASP A 173 0.14 24.70 18.92
N TRP A 174 -0.73 23.77 18.49
CA TRP A 174 -1.96 23.50 19.22
C TRP A 174 -1.68 22.99 20.63
N LEU A 175 -0.79 21.99 20.82
CA LEU A 175 -0.41 21.48 22.13
C LEU A 175 0.13 22.61 23.01
N SER A 176 0.99 23.46 22.47
CA SER A 176 1.54 24.63 23.21
C SER A 176 0.44 25.62 23.59
N THR A 177 -0.55 25.83 22.74
CA THR A 177 -1.70 26.70 23.03
C THR A 177 -2.56 26.16 24.16
N VAL A 178 -2.76 24.83 24.21
CA VAL A 178 -3.67 24.19 25.16
C VAL A 178 -2.97 23.80 26.47
N ARG A 179 -1.68 23.37 26.39
CA ARG A 179 -0.93 22.78 27.52
C ARG A 179 0.24 23.62 28.01
N GLY A 180 0.52 24.75 27.35
CA GLY A 180 1.70 25.56 27.63
C GLY A 180 2.95 25.04 26.89
N ASP A 181 4.12 25.40 27.39
CA ASP A 181 5.40 25.12 26.73
C ASP A 181 5.54 23.65 26.33
N THR A 182 5.49 23.40 25.03
CA THR A 182 5.67 22.07 24.43
C THR A 182 6.78 22.11 23.39
N THR A 183 7.81 21.28 23.59
CA THR A 183 8.93 21.15 22.67
C THR A 183 8.62 20.15 21.59
N VAL A 184 8.62 20.57 20.32
CA VAL A 184 8.39 19.70 19.16
C VAL A 184 9.72 19.21 18.61
N ILE A 185 9.89 17.91 18.52
CA ILE A 185 11.10 17.27 18.03
C ILE A 185 10.76 16.37 16.86
N VAL A 186 11.26 16.70 15.69
CA VAL A 186 11.04 15.93 14.46
C VAL A 186 12.35 15.26 14.04
N SER A 187 12.29 13.96 13.79
CA SER A 187 13.39 13.21 13.20
C SER A 187 12.87 12.40 12.02
N GLU A 188 13.45 12.57 10.86
CA GLU A 188 13.17 11.78 9.67
C GLU A 188 14.17 10.61 9.52
N HIS A 189 15.16 10.56 10.38
CA HIS A 189 16.20 9.55 10.31
C HIS A 189 15.65 8.17 10.65
N ARG A 190 15.75 7.26 9.69
CA ARG A 190 15.45 5.84 9.89
C ARG A 190 16.75 5.06 10.12
N PRO A 191 16.96 4.47 11.30
CA PRO A 191 18.22 3.78 11.63
C PRO A 191 18.58 2.65 10.66
N VAL A 192 17.60 1.94 10.15
CA VAL A 192 17.77 0.89 9.13
C VAL A 192 17.06 1.33 7.86
N PRO A 193 17.77 1.59 6.75
CA PRO A 193 17.15 1.92 5.47
C PRO A 193 16.13 0.88 5.02
N LEU A 194 15.13 1.27 4.22
CA LEU A 194 14.06 0.41 3.76
C LEU A 194 13.99 0.40 2.24
N ASP A 195 14.23 -0.76 1.67
CA ASP A 195 14.04 -1.01 0.24
C ASP A 195 12.61 -1.47 -0.05
N GLN A 196 12.08 -0.97 -1.15
CA GLN A 196 10.74 -1.27 -1.63
C GLN A 196 10.80 -2.21 -2.83
N TRP A 197 10.07 -3.30 -2.76
CA TRP A 197 10.10 -4.38 -3.73
C TRP A 197 8.71 -4.79 -4.18
N MET A 198 8.59 -5.31 -5.39
CA MET A 198 7.39 -5.97 -5.87
C MET A 198 7.71 -7.40 -6.32
N MET A 199 6.93 -8.35 -5.81
CA MET A 199 7.08 -9.78 -6.15
C MET A 199 6.12 -10.16 -7.29
N LEU A 200 6.68 -10.58 -8.42
CA LEU A 200 5.95 -11.11 -9.58
C LEU A 200 6.32 -12.58 -9.80
N GLY A 201 5.42 -13.50 -9.47
CA GLY A 201 5.77 -14.90 -9.46
C GLY A 201 6.96 -15.15 -8.52
N ARG A 202 7.98 -15.89 -8.99
CA ARG A 202 9.18 -16.21 -8.19
C ARG A 202 10.28 -15.16 -8.22
N LYS A 203 10.05 -14.02 -8.85
CA LYS A 203 11.04 -12.95 -8.94
C LYS A 203 10.62 -11.76 -8.11
N ILE A 204 11.59 -11.13 -7.49
CA ILE A 204 11.46 -9.89 -6.74
C ILE A 204 12.14 -8.78 -7.56
N TYR A 205 11.44 -7.67 -7.78
CA TYR A 205 11.92 -6.51 -8.53
C TYR A 205 11.96 -5.30 -7.61
N PRO A 206 12.98 -4.44 -7.69
CA PRO A 206 12.92 -3.13 -7.05
C PRO A 206 11.70 -2.36 -7.54
N LEU A 207 11.00 -1.70 -6.63
CA LEU A 207 9.84 -0.86 -6.99
C LEU A 207 10.28 0.39 -7.74
N PHE A 208 11.40 0.97 -7.33
CA PHE A 208 11.97 2.20 -7.89
C PHE A 208 13.23 1.93 -8.72
N GLU A 209 13.49 2.80 -9.70
CA GLU A 209 14.77 2.83 -10.40
C GLU A 209 15.88 3.33 -9.48
N PRO A 210 17.08 2.71 -9.49
CA PRO A 210 18.14 2.98 -8.51
C PRO A 210 18.63 4.43 -8.43
N GLU A 211 18.48 5.23 -9.48
CA GLU A 211 19.04 6.60 -9.57
C GLU A 211 17.98 7.70 -9.83
N SER A 212 16.69 7.38 -9.83
CA SER A 212 15.66 8.23 -10.42
C SER A 212 14.76 9.00 -9.46
N GLY A 213 15.08 9.06 -8.17
CA GLY A 213 14.31 9.89 -7.23
C GLY A 213 12.83 9.53 -7.06
N GLY A 214 12.44 8.26 -7.30
CA GLY A 214 11.07 7.79 -7.05
C GLY A 214 10.29 7.34 -8.29
N GLN A 215 10.91 7.25 -9.46
CA GLN A 215 10.26 6.67 -10.65
C GLN A 215 10.15 5.15 -10.50
N VAL A 216 9.00 4.61 -10.96
CA VAL A 216 8.77 3.17 -10.95
C VAL A 216 9.74 2.48 -11.91
N ASN A 217 10.25 1.33 -11.51
CA ASN A 217 11.19 0.54 -12.28
C ASN A 217 10.60 0.11 -13.64
N ALA A 218 11.25 0.52 -14.73
CA ALA A 218 10.78 0.26 -16.08
C ALA A 218 10.82 -1.24 -16.46
N GLU A 219 11.70 -2.04 -15.86
CA GLU A 219 11.71 -3.50 -16.06
C GLU A 219 10.49 -4.14 -15.40
N LEU A 220 10.14 -3.70 -14.20
CA LEU A 220 8.94 -4.12 -13.47
C LEU A 220 7.68 -3.82 -14.28
N GLU A 221 7.50 -2.59 -14.78
CA GLU A 221 6.34 -2.22 -15.60
C GLU A 221 6.26 -3.08 -16.88
N ARG A 222 7.37 -3.24 -17.60
CA ARG A 222 7.43 -4.09 -18.79
C ARG A 222 7.08 -5.53 -18.50
N ARG A 223 7.48 -6.05 -17.34
CA ARG A 223 7.15 -7.43 -16.95
C ARG A 223 5.66 -7.58 -16.63
N ILE A 224 5.08 -6.63 -15.90
CA ILE A 224 3.63 -6.59 -15.61
C ILE A 224 2.83 -6.57 -16.92
N GLN A 225 3.16 -5.68 -17.85
CA GLN A 225 2.50 -5.61 -19.17
C GLN A 225 2.55 -6.93 -19.95
N ARG A 226 3.68 -7.66 -19.87
CA ARG A 226 3.79 -8.99 -20.49
C ARG A 226 2.89 -10.03 -19.83
N LEU A 227 2.81 -10.02 -18.49
CA LEU A 227 1.94 -10.93 -17.72
C LEU A 227 0.46 -10.64 -18.01
N GLU A 228 0.05 -9.38 -18.08
CA GLU A 228 -1.31 -8.96 -18.44
C GLU A 228 -1.64 -9.32 -19.89
N ALA A 229 -0.68 -9.23 -20.81
CA ALA A 229 -0.82 -9.68 -22.20
C ALA A 229 -0.87 -11.22 -22.35
N GLY A 230 -0.71 -11.96 -21.23
CA GLY A 230 -0.80 -13.42 -21.21
C GLY A 230 0.50 -14.16 -21.57
N ASP A 231 1.65 -13.49 -21.49
CA ASP A 231 2.97 -14.09 -21.62
C ASP A 231 3.41 -14.68 -20.27
N THR A 232 3.01 -15.94 -20.02
CA THR A 232 3.25 -16.66 -18.77
C THR A 232 4.58 -17.43 -18.77
N ASP A 233 5.63 -16.90 -19.40
CA ASP A 233 6.96 -17.53 -19.36
C ASP A 233 7.64 -17.26 -17.99
N ASP A 234 7.03 -17.75 -16.94
CA ASP A 234 7.53 -17.77 -15.57
C ASP A 234 8.29 -19.07 -15.31
N GLY A 235 9.51 -19.23 -15.86
CA GLY A 235 10.49 -20.17 -15.31
C GLY A 235 10.00 -21.63 -15.02
N ARG A 236 8.90 -22.09 -15.62
CA ARG A 236 8.40 -23.47 -15.48
C ARG A 236 9.22 -24.47 -16.30
N ALA A 237 10.37 -24.07 -16.85
CA ALA A 237 11.20 -24.92 -17.70
C ALA A 237 12.01 -26.00 -16.94
N ASP A 238 12.17 -25.94 -15.63
CA ASP A 238 13.12 -26.78 -14.89
C ASP A 238 12.52 -27.89 -14.00
N TYR A 239 11.27 -28.28 -14.17
CA TYR A 239 10.73 -29.44 -13.43
C TYR A 239 10.03 -30.45 -14.34
N LYS A 240 10.74 -30.91 -15.39
CA LYS A 240 10.39 -32.13 -16.14
C LYS A 240 11.55 -33.10 -16.17
N SER A 241 11.92 -33.68 -15.03
CA SER A 241 12.61 -34.95 -14.96
C SER A 241 12.30 -35.65 -13.64
N GLY A 242 11.17 -36.31 -13.58
CA GLY A 242 10.77 -37.16 -12.46
C GLY A 242 9.69 -38.11 -12.96
N LYS A 243 10.14 -39.34 -13.29
CA LYS A 243 9.39 -40.47 -13.86
C LYS A 243 8.00 -40.65 -13.24
N GLY A 244 7.06 -40.96 -14.11
CA GLY A 244 5.68 -41.25 -13.79
C GLY A 244 5.44 -42.41 -12.86
N PHE A 245 4.45 -42.25 -11.99
CA PHE A 245 3.71 -43.38 -11.40
C PHE A 245 2.26 -43.29 -11.91
N ARG A 246 1.94 -44.20 -12.85
CA ARG A 246 0.57 -44.48 -13.25
C ARG A 246 -0.09 -45.33 -12.18
N ALA A 247 -0.98 -44.75 -11.39
CA ALA A 247 -1.94 -45.54 -10.61
C ALA A 247 -3.20 -45.76 -11.45
N ARG A 248 -3.41 -47.01 -11.86
CA ARG A 248 -4.65 -47.51 -12.43
C ARG A 248 -5.69 -47.60 -11.31
N ALA A 249 -6.72 -46.79 -11.33
CA ALA A 249 -7.95 -47.06 -10.58
C ALA A 249 -9.00 -47.67 -11.54
N ARG A 250 -9.42 -48.87 -11.24
CA ARG A 250 -10.50 -49.61 -11.92
C ARG A 250 -11.85 -49.07 -11.49
N HIS A 251 -12.67 -48.80 -12.47
CA HIS A 251 -14.13 -48.53 -12.32
C HIS A 251 -14.92 -49.76 -11.91
N LYS A 252 -15.96 -49.54 -11.11
CA LYS A 252 -17.26 -50.22 -11.25
C LYS A 252 -18.39 -49.23 -10.97
N SER A 253 -19.09 -48.96 -11.99
CA SER A 253 -20.51 -48.93 -12.41
C SER A 253 -21.60 -48.58 -11.37
N GLY A 254 -22.46 -47.67 -11.77
CA GLY A 254 -23.90 -47.76 -11.63
C GLY A 254 -24.61 -46.51 -11.20
N GLY A 255 -25.52 -45.97 -12.03
CA GLY A 255 -26.57 -45.05 -11.58
C GLY A 255 -26.87 -43.85 -12.48
N ARG A 256 -27.83 -44.02 -13.38
CA ARG A 256 -28.47 -43.00 -14.17
C ARG A 256 -29.27 -42.02 -13.29
N SER A 257 -29.19 -40.70 -13.51
CA SER A 257 -30.38 -39.87 -13.52
C SER A 257 -30.12 -38.60 -14.37
N GLU A 258 -31.01 -38.40 -15.32
CA GLU A 258 -31.10 -37.24 -16.19
C GLU A 258 -31.54 -36.01 -15.37
N PHE A 259 -30.86 -34.89 -15.53
CA PHE A 259 -31.49 -33.58 -15.35
C PHE A 259 -30.93 -32.58 -16.39
N ARG A 260 -31.81 -32.26 -17.35
CA ARG A 260 -31.63 -31.17 -18.30
C ARG A 260 -31.73 -29.81 -17.55
N GLY A 261 -30.66 -29.02 -17.54
CA GLY A 261 -30.66 -27.63 -17.07
C GLY A 261 -29.97 -26.74 -18.08
N ARG A 262 -30.73 -25.87 -18.74
CA ARG A 262 -30.28 -24.88 -19.71
C ARG A 262 -29.20 -23.97 -19.13
N GLY A 263 -28.01 -23.95 -19.72
CA GLY A 263 -26.93 -23.02 -19.41
C GLY A 263 -27.22 -21.62 -19.98
N ARG A 264 -27.29 -20.65 -19.10
CA ARG A 264 -27.19 -19.21 -19.43
C ARG A 264 -25.69 -18.85 -19.53
N GLY A 265 -25.36 -18.15 -20.61
CA GLY A 265 -24.01 -17.72 -20.95
C GLY A 265 -23.37 -16.88 -19.84
N ARG A 266 -22.19 -17.28 -19.43
CA ARG A 266 -21.27 -16.49 -18.61
C ARG A 266 -20.53 -15.53 -19.53
N SER A 267 -20.70 -14.24 -19.26
CA SER A 267 -20.01 -13.11 -19.90
C SER A 267 -18.48 -13.28 -19.87
N GLY A 268 -17.82 -12.89 -20.97
CA GLY A 268 -16.40 -13.09 -21.21
C GLY A 268 -15.40 -12.33 -20.32
N ALA A 269 -15.86 -11.61 -19.28
CA ALA A 269 -14.98 -10.86 -18.35
C ALA A 269 -14.26 -11.76 -17.34
N SER A 270 -14.74 -13.01 -17.09
CA SER A 270 -14.12 -13.91 -16.08
C SER A 270 -12.95 -14.75 -16.60
N ARG A 271 -12.68 -14.77 -17.92
CA ARG A 271 -11.60 -15.60 -18.51
C ARG A 271 -10.21 -14.97 -18.50
N GLN A 272 -10.10 -13.66 -18.27
CA GLN A 272 -8.79 -12.98 -18.24
C GLN A 272 -8.13 -13.03 -16.85
N GLN A 273 -8.92 -13.15 -15.76
CA GLN A 273 -8.42 -13.28 -14.38
C GLN A 273 -7.82 -14.67 -14.05
N ASP A 274 -8.05 -15.69 -14.88
CA ASP A 274 -7.55 -17.06 -14.64
C ASP A 274 -6.09 -17.30 -15.11
N ARG A 275 -5.39 -16.32 -15.68
CA ARG A 275 -4.06 -16.55 -16.30
C ARG A 275 -2.87 -16.34 -15.37
N TYR A 276 -2.95 -15.45 -14.39
CA TYR A 276 -1.92 -15.24 -13.39
C TYR A 276 -2.50 -15.51 -12.01
N ARG A 277 -1.84 -16.38 -11.23
CA ARG A 277 -2.14 -16.60 -9.82
C ARG A 277 -0.93 -16.19 -9.01
N PRO A 278 -1.09 -15.31 -8.00
CA PRO A 278 -0.02 -15.02 -7.05
C PRO A 278 0.52 -16.32 -6.44
N LEU A 279 1.78 -16.32 -6.04
CA LEU A 279 2.39 -17.48 -5.37
C LEU A 279 1.65 -17.81 -4.08
N GLY A 280 1.58 -19.11 -3.78
CA GLY A 280 1.14 -19.56 -2.46
C GLY A 280 2.16 -19.18 -1.39
N ARG A 281 1.70 -19.00 -0.16
CA ARG A 281 2.52 -18.53 0.97
C ARG A 281 3.80 -19.36 1.21
N PRO A 282 3.78 -20.70 1.13
CA PRO A 282 5.01 -21.48 1.24
C PRO A 282 6.01 -21.19 0.12
N GLU A 283 5.54 -20.85 -1.09
CA GLU A 283 6.42 -20.50 -2.21
C GLU A 283 7.00 -19.10 -2.04
N VAL A 284 6.21 -18.15 -1.51
CA VAL A 284 6.70 -16.83 -1.12
C VAL A 284 7.85 -16.97 -0.12
N LEU A 285 7.66 -17.74 0.95
CA LEU A 285 8.70 -17.98 1.96
C LEU A 285 9.96 -18.61 1.38
N LYS A 286 9.84 -19.55 0.42
CA LYS A 286 10.99 -20.14 -0.29
C LYS A 286 11.76 -19.10 -1.10
N VAL A 287 11.06 -18.19 -1.76
CA VAL A 287 11.69 -17.09 -2.49
C VAL A 287 12.44 -16.17 -1.52
N LEU A 288 11.81 -15.77 -0.42
CA LEU A 288 12.45 -14.93 0.59
C LEU A 288 13.67 -15.63 1.22
N GLN A 289 13.57 -16.92 1.53
CA GLN A 289 14.68 -17.71 2.05
C GLN A 289 15.86 -17.77 1.08
N SER A 290 15.57 -17.95 -0.23
CA SER A 290 16.62 -18.00 -1.26
C SER A 290 17.34 -16.66 -1.49
N GLN A 291 16.73 -15.55 -1.06
CA GLN A 291 17.27 -14.19 -1.16
C GLN A 291 17.81 -13.67 0.18
N ASP A 292 17.93 -14.53 1.19
CA ASP A 292 18.31 -14.16 2.57
C ASP A 292 17.46 -13.03 3.18
N MET A 293 16.15 -13.06 2.90
CA MET A 293 15.18 -12.05 3.34
C MET A 293 14.35 -12.50 4.56
N LEU A 294 14.71 -13.58 5.24
CA LEU A 294 14.09 -14.01 6.51
C LEU A 294 14.86 -13.42 7.72
N PRO A 295 14.21 -13.19 8.87
CA PRO A 295 12.81 -13.43 9.19
C PRO A 295 11.85 -12.45 8.53
N ALA A 296 10.62 -12.91 8.27
CA ALA A 296 9.61 -12.11 7.57
C ALA A 296 8.26 -12.10 8.31
N ILE A 297 7.58 -10.95 8.26
CA ILE A 297 6.18 -10.80 8.63
C ILE A 297 5.35 -10.63 7.36
N THR A 298 4.37 -11.50 7.16
CA THR A 298 3.40 -11.37 6.07
C THR A 298 2.08 -10.86 6.62
N PHE A 299 1.68 -9.64 6.24
CA PHE A 299 0.41 -9.08 6.63
C PHE A 299 -0.74 -9.61 5.78
N ILE A 300 -1.72 -10.20 6.48
CA ILE A 300 -2.94 -10.76 5.92
C ILE A 300 -4.10 -10.13 6.68
N PHE A 301 -4.92 -9.30 6.03
CA PHE A 301 -6.01 -8.55 6.69
C PHE A 301 -7.23 -9.44 7.03
N SER A 302 -6.97 -10.65 7.56
CA SER A 302 -7.98 -11.64 7.94
C SER A 302 -7.41 -12.64 8.92
N ARG A 303 -8.08 -12.83 10.07
CA ARG A 303 -7.72 -13.84 11.08
C ARG A 303 -7.69 -15.24 10.46
N ALA A 304 -8.79 -15.65 9.82
CA ALA A 304 -8.87 -16.93 9.12
C ALA A 304 -7.84 -17.07 7.98
N GLY A 305 -7.41 -15.94 7.39
CA GLY A 305 -6.32 -15.90 6.42
C GLY A 305 -4.97 -16.24 7.03
N CYS A 306 -4.68 -15.75 8.25
CA CYS A 306 -3.45 -16.07 8.99
C CYS A 306 -3.39 -17.56 9.36
N ASP A 307 -4.49 -18.10 9.91
CA ASP A 307 -4.59 -19.53 10.22
C ASP A 307 -4.49 -20.40 8.96
N GLY A 308 -5.16 -19.97 7.87
CA GLY A 308 -5.06 -20.62 6.57
C GLY A 308 -3.64 -20.64 6.00
N ALA A 309 -2.83 -19.60 6.29
CA ALA A 309 -1.42 -19.55 5.89
C ALA A 309 -0.60 -20.59 6.65
N LEU A 310 -0.82 -20.70 7.96
CA LEU A 310 -0.21 -21.72 8.80
C LEU A 310 -0.47 -23.13 8.24
N TYR A 311 -1.74 -23.45 7.91
CA TYR A 311 -2.12 -24.73 7.33
C TYR A 311 -1.47 -24.99 5.97
N GLN A 312 -1.32 -23.98 5.13
CA GLN A 312 -0.63 -24.12 3.83
C GLN A 312 0.83 -24.49 4.03
N CYS A 313 1.52 -23.84 5.00
CA CYS A 313 2.92 -24.12 5.33
C CYS A 313 3.09 -25.54 5.90
N LEU A 314 2.22 -25.97 6.81
CA LEU A 314 2.23 -27.32 7.34
C LEU A 314 2.06 -28.40 6.25
N ARG A 315 1.11 -28.20 5.32
CA ARG A 315 0.86 -29.11 4.19
C ARG A 315 2.02 -29.16 3.21
N SER A 316 2.75 -28.07 3.03
CA SER A 316 3.90 -28.01 2.12
C SER A 316 5.14 -28.75 2.64
N ARG A 317 5.09 -29.26 3.88
CA ARG A 317 6.21 -29.86 4.60
C ARG A 317 7.44 -28.94 4.72
N MET A 318 7.22 -27.63 4.67
CA MET A 318 8.27 -26.63 4.86
C MET A 318 8.78 -26.69 6.30
N VAL A 319 10.10 -26.54 6.46
CA VAL A 319 10.78 -26.43 7.75
C VAL A 319 11.81 -25.32 7.61
N LEU A 320 11.81 -24.38 8.53
CA LEU A 320 12.71 -23.21 8.58
C LEU A 320 13.70 -23.30 9.75
N THR A 321 13.56 -24.30 10.60
CA THR A 321 14.34 -24.50 11.84
C THR A 321 15.27 -25.71 11.71
N SER A 322 16.34 -25.72 12.49
CA SER A 322 17.13 -26.92 12.75
C SER A 322 16.40 -27.87 13.72
N GLN A 323 16.94 -29.08 13.93
CA GLN A 323 16.38 -30.01 14.91
C GLN A 323 16.51 -29.49 16.35
N GLU A 324 17.63 -28.83 16.65
CA GLU A 324 17.93 -28.22 17.95
C GLU A 324 17.00 -27.05 18.24
N GLU A 325 16.85 -26.14 17.27
CA GLU A 325 15.89 -25.01 17.36
C GLU A 325 14.44 -25.52 17.54
N ALA A 326 14.04 -26.56 16.80
CA ALA A 326 12.71 -27.14 16.92
C ALA A 326 12.46 -27.76 18.33
N GLN A 327 13.49 -28.34 18.95
CA GLN A 327 13.39 -28.85 20.30
C GLN A 327 13.31 -27.73 21.32
N GLN A 328 14.14 -26.70 21.21
CA GLN A 328 14.10 -25.52 22.05
C GLN A 328 12.73 -24.81 21.98
N ILE A 329 12.17 -24.65 20.79
CA ILE A 329 10.82 -24.10 20.61
C ILE A 329 9.78 -24.91 21.38
N LYS A 330 9.83 -26.24 21.30
CA LYS A 330 8.87 -27.10 21.99
C LYS A 330 8.94 -26.94 23.50
N GLU A 331 10.13 -26.83 24.07
CA GLU A 331 10.35 -26.60 25.50
C GLU A 331 9.77 -25.25 25.97
N ILE A 332 10.03 -24.16 25.22
CA ILE A 332 9.48 -22.85 25.51
C ILE A 332 7.95 -22.85 25.41
N VAL A 333 7.41 -23.47 24.37
CA VAL A 333 5.95 -23.58 24.15
C VAL A 333 5.29 -24.37 25.27
N ASP A 334 5.84 -25.51 25.65
CA ASP A 334 5.29 -26.37 26.69
C ASP A 334 5.30 -25.65 28.05
N ALA A 335 6.38 -24.96 28.40
CA ALA A 335 6.47 -24.14 29.60
C ALA A 335 5.47 -22.98 29.59
N GLY A 336 5.31 -22.29 28.44
CA GLY A 336 4.41 -21.13 28.32
C GLY A 336 2.90 -21.47 28.39
N VAL A 337 2.52 -22.75 28.34
CA VAL A 337 1.11 -23.20 28.44
C VAL A 337 0.81 -24.02 29.68
N GLU A 338 1.74 -24.15 30.63
CA GLU A 338 1.62 -25.00 31.83
C GLU A 338 0.37 -24.71 32.65
N GLY A 339 -0.15 -23.48 32.64
CA GLY A 339 -1.38 -23.11 33.35
C GLY A 339 -2.70 -23.32 32.60
N ILE A 340 -2.66 -23.85 31.35
CA ILE A 340 -3.86 -23.99 30.53
C ILE A 340 -4.35 -25.44 30.57
N PRO A 341 -5.66 -25.69 30.91
CA PRO A 341 -6.22 -27.03 30.92
C PRO A 341 -6.07 -27.77 29.57
N GLU A 342 -5.80 -29.08 29.63
CA GLU A 342 -5.57 -29.89 28.42
C GLU A 342 -6.83 -29.92 27.52
N GLU A 343 -8.02 -29.85 28.08
CA GLU A 343 -9.28 -29.77 27.35
C GLU A 343 -9.34 -28.50 26.47
N ASP A 344 -8.94 -27.36 27.03
CA ASP A 344 -8.89 -26.08 26.31
C ASP A 344 -7.83 -26.10 25.21
N LEU A 345 -6.67 -26.68 25.48
CA LEU A 345 -5.60 -26.87 24.48
C LEU A 345 -6.05 -27.71 23.29
N GLN A 346 -6.92 -28.74 23.51
CA GLN A 346 -7.48 -29.53 22.42
C GLN A 346 -8.43 -28.72 21.53
N VAL A 347 -9.29 -27.89 22.13
CA VAL A 347 -10.22 -26.99 21.42
C VAL A 347 -9.46 -25.98 20.57
N LEU A 348 -8.31 -25.53 21.05
CA LEU A 348 -7.45 -24.53 20.40
C LEU A 348 -6.52 -25.11 19.31
N ASP A 349 -6.65 -26.41 18.99
CA ASP A 349 -5.78 -27.12 18.02
C ASP A 349 -4.27 -27.00 18.34
N PHE A 350 -3.95 -27.02 19.65
CA PHE A 350 -2.60 -26.77 20.19
C PHE A 350 -1.53 -27.64 19.51
N LYS A 351 -1.79 -28.92 19.30
CA LYS A 351 -0.81 -29.84 18.68
C LYS A 351 -0.33 -29.35 17.31
N ARG A 352 -1.25 -28.81 16.53
CA ARG A 352 -0.97 -28.30 15.20
C ARG A 352 -0.25 -26.95 15.24
N TRP A 353 -0.69 -26.08 16.15
CA TRP A 353 -0.05 -24.81 16.41
C TRP A 353 1.40 -24.99 16.90
N ARG A 354 1.63 -25.86 17.87
CA ARG A 354 2.96 -26.23 18.38
C ARG A 354 3.86 -26.80 17.27
N GLU A 355 3.31 -27.63 16.37
CA GLU A 355 4.05 -28.16 15.24
C GLU A 355 4.46 -27.05 14.26
N ALA A 356 3.61 -26.09 13.99
CA ALA A 356 3.93 -24.95 13.12
C ALA A 356 5.09 -24.13 13.71
N LEU A 357 5.04 -23.81 15.00
CA LEU A 357 6.10 -23.11 15.69
C LEU A 357 7.42 -23.90 15.61
N SER A 358 7.40 -25.19 15.89
CA SER A 358 8.61 -26.04 15.82
C SER A 358 9.23 -26.12 14.42
N ARG A 359 8.46 -25.78 13.37
CA ARG A 359 8.93 -25.65 11.98
C ARG A 359 9.33 -24.22 11.61
N GLY A 360 9.23 -23.25 12.54
CA GLY A 360 9.69 -21.87 12.37
C GLY A 360 8.68 -20.90 11.76
N PHE A 361 7.37 -21.20 11.80
CA PHE A 361 6.34 -20.28 11.34
C PHE A 361 5.13 -20.22 12.27
N ALA A 362 4.52 -19.05 12.38
CA ALA A 362 3.43 -18.73 13.29
C ALA A 362 2.33 -17.90 12.62
N ALA A 363 1.14 -17.91 13.23
CA ALA A 363 0.12 -16.90 13.03
C ALA A 363 0.11 -15.93 14.23
N HIS A 364 -0.24 -14.66 14.00
CA HIS A 364 -0.39 -13.65 15.06
C HIS A 364 -1.58 -12.74 14.76
N HIS A 365 -2.62 -12.82 15.58
CA HIS A 365 -3.82 -12.00 15.45
C HIS A 365 -4.60 -11.91 16.75
N ALA A 366 -5.49 -10.92 16.88
CA ALA A 366 -6.26 -10.63 18.09
C ALA A 366 -7.24 -11.74 18.53
N GLY A 367 -7.50 -12.75 17.68
CA GLY A 367 -8.33 -13.90 18.03
C GLY A 367 -7.59 -15.03 18.76
N MET A 368 -6.26 -14.91 18.95
CA MET A 368 -5.45 -15.87 19.70
C MET A 368 -5.49 -15.54 21.19
N LEU A 369 -5.30 -16.57 22.04
CA LEU A 369 -5.08 -16.35 23.48
C LEU A 369 -3.87 -15.44 23.71
N PRO A 370 -3.90 -14.56 24.71
CA PRO A 370 -2.76 -13.72 25.07
C PRO A 370 -1.46 -14.51 25.29
N ALA A 371 -1.51 -15.63 26.01
CA ALA A 371 -0.36 -16.52 26.22
C ALA A 371 0.25 -17.02 24.90
N PHE A 372 -0.57 -17.42 23.93
CA PHE A 372 -0.09 -17.88 22.63
C PHE A 372 0.56 -16.76 21.82
N ARG A 373 0.01 -15.54 21.90
CA ARG A 373 0.62 -14.38 21.24
C ARG A 373 2.00 -14.07 21.82
N HIS A 374 2.09 -14.03 23.15
CA HIS A 374 3.34 -13.76 23.86
C HIS A 374 4.42 -14.81 23.50
N ILE A 375 4.08 -16.10 23.46
CA ILE A 375 5.00 -17.15 23.02
C ILE A 375 5.48 -16.92 21.59
N VAL A 376 4.60 -16.53 20.65
CA VAL A 376 4.98 -16.21 19.26
C VAL A 376 5.94 -15.02 19.21
N GLU A 377 5.65 -13.99 19.99
CA GLU A 377 6.44 -12.76 20.08
C GLU A 377 7.86 -13.07 20.59
N ASP A 378 7.96 -13.81 21.70
CA ASP A 378 9.22 -14.23 22.30
C ASP A 378 10.07 -15.09 21.33
N LEU A 379 9.47 -16.11 20.74
CA LEU A 379 10.14 -16.98 19.77
C LEU A 379 10.61 -16.22 18.51
N PHE A 380 9.85 -15.20 18.08
CA PHE A 380 10.23 -14.39 16.93
C PHE A 380 11.40 -13.44 17.25
N VAL A 381 11.36 -12.78 18.40
CA VAL A 381 12.45 -11.91 18.87
C VAL A 381 13.74 -12.69 19.05
N ARG A 382 13.68 -13.91 19.58
CA ARG A 382 14.83 -14.83 19.68
C ARG A 382 15.30 -15.38 18.31
N GLY A 383 14.59 -15.11 17.22
CA GLY A 383 14.92 -15.57 15.87
C GLY A 383 14.63 -17.05 15.61
N LEU A 384 13.95 -17.73 16.53
CA LEU A 384 13.55 -19.13 16.41
C LEU A 384 12.37 -19.32 15.44
N VAL A 385 11.38 -18.43 15.48
CA VAL A 385 10.33 -18.32 14.46
C VAL A 385 10.80 -17.36 13.37
N ARG A 386 10.81 -17.80 12.12
CA ARG A 386 11.34 -17.04 10.97
C ARG A 386 10.29 -16.51 10.01
N ALA A 387 9.04 -16.93 10.16
CA ALA A 387 7.92 -16.43 9.38
C ALA A 387 6.68 -16.26 10.24
N VAL A 388 6.09 -15.07 10.23
CA VAL A 388 4.84 -14.77 10.95
C VAL A 388 3.81 -14.27 9.96
N PHE A 389 2.59 -14.83 10.03
CA PHE A 389 1.41 -14.38 9.31
C PHE A 389 0.55 -13.57 10.26
N ALA A 390 0.41 -12.27 10.01
CA ALA A 390 -0.20 -11.37 10.97
C ALA A 390 -1.33 -10.52 10.39
N THR A 391 -2.23 -10.08 11.27
CA THR A 391 -3.18 -9.00 10.97
C THR A 391 -2.56 -7.64 11.27
N GLU A 392 -3.22 -6.56 10.85
CA GLU A 392 -2.78 -5.17 11.05
C GLU A 392 -2.46 -4.84 12.52
N THR A 393 -3.11 -5.52 13.48
CA THR A 393 -2.88 -5.31 14.91
C THR A 393 -1.42 -5.51 15.35
N LEU A 394 -0.64 -6.33 14.65
CA LEU A 394 0.78 -6.50 14.92
C LEU A 394 1.59 -5.24 14.56
N ALA A 395 1.13 -4.44 13.60
CA ALA A 395 1.80 -3.20 13.23
C ALA A 395 1.66 -2.10 14.29
N LEU A 396 0.68 -2.23 15.18
CA LEU A 396 0.33 -1.24 16.19
C LEU A 396 1.21 -1.43 17.45
N GLY A 397 2.43 -0.92 17.42
CA GLY A 397 3.27 -0.77 18.61
C GLY A 397 3.97 -2.02 19.16
N ILE A 398 3.58 -3.25 18.78
CA ILE A 398 4.24 -4.48 19.25
C ILE A 398 5.70 -4.53 18.76
N ASN A 399 6.65 -4.74 19.65
CA ASN A 399 8.08 -4.77 19.32
C ASN A 399 8.49 -6.10 18.66
N MET A 400 8.05 -6.31 17.44
CA MET A 400 8.42 -7.46 16.60
C MET A 400 8.97 -6.98 15.25
N PRO A 401 10.19 -6.45 15.19
CA PRO A 401 10.78 -6.06 13.91
C PRO A 401 11.26 -7.30 13.14
N ALA A 402 11.06 -7.30 11.83
CA ALA A 402 11.51 -8.33 10.91
C ALA A 402 12.54 -7.79 9.92
N ARG A 403 13.33 -8.64 9.27
CA ARG A 403 14.14 -8.20 8.13
C ARG A 403 13.26 -7.79 6.95
N THR A 404 12.16 -8.54 6.74
CA THR A 404 11.25 -8.33 5.61
C THR A 404 9.80 -8.25 6.07
N VAL A 405 9.07 -7.31 5.49
CA VAL A 405 7.60 -7.25 5.56
C VAL A 405 7.03 -7.58 4.19
N VAL A 406 6.04 -8.47 4.15
CA VAL A 406 5.31 -8.82 2.93
C VAL A 406 3.87 -8.36 3.04
N LEU A 407 3.37 -7.66 2.03
CA LEU A 407 1.97 -7.28 1.88
C LEU A 407 1.34 -8.11 0.76
N GLU A 408 0.40 -9.00 1.11
CA GLU A 408 -0.31 -9.81 0.11
C GLU A 408 -1.33 -9.00 -0.68
N LYS A 409 -1.90 -7.96 -0.05
CA LYS A 409 -2.93 -7.08 -0.62
C LYS A 409 -2.73 -5.67 -0.08
N LEU A 410 -3.23 -4.69 -0.84
CA LEU A 410 -3.28 -3.28 -0.42
C LEU A 410 -4.70 -2.82 -0.09
N ILE A 411 -5.64 -3.76 0.03
CA ILE A 411 -7.05 -3.53 0.34
C ILE A 411 -7.40 -4.31 1.61
N LYS A 412 -8.05 -3.65 2.55
CA LYS A 412 -8.54 -4.25 3.80
C LYS A 412 -10.04 -4.02 4.00
N PHE A 413 -10.66 -4.82 4.86
CA PHE A 413 -12.04 -4.62 5.29
C PHE A 413 -12.07 -3.76 6.56
N ASN A 414 -12.76 -2.61 6.52
CA ASN A 414 -12.83 -1.68 7.65
C ASN A 414 -14.01 -1.94 8.61
N GLY A 415 -14.77 -3.01 8.40
CA GLY A 415 -15.99 -3.33 9.13
C GLY A 415 -17.24 -3.15 8.27
N GLU A 416 -17.22 -2.27 7.29
CA GLU A 416 -18.34 -1.94 6.40
C GLU A 416 -18.04 -2.27 4.94
N ALA A 417 -16.85 -1.86 4.47
CA ALA A 417 -16.44 -2.01 3.07
C ALA A 417 -14.97 -2.41 2.93
N HIS A 418 -14.61 -2.85 1.73
CA HIS A 418 -13.21 -3.01 1.34
C HIS A 418 -12.65 -1.64 0.93
N VAL A 419 -11.61 -1.19 1.62
CA VAL A 419 -10.94 0.10 1.40
C VAL A 419 -9.46 -0.10 1.14
N ASP A 420 -8.87 0.78 0.35
CA ASP A 420 -7.43 0.80 0.11
C ASP A 420 -6.67 1.21 1.37
N LEU A 421 -5.43 0.73 1.49
CA LEU A 421 -4.52 1.19 2.54
C LEU A 421 -4.17 2.66 2.34
N THR A 422 -4.22 3.42 3.42
CA THR A 422 -3.70 4.79 3.43
C THR A 422 -2.15 4.79 3.46
N PRO A 423 -1.49 5.86 3.02
CA PRO A 423 -0.02 5.99 3.14
C PRO A 423 0.50 5.80 4.55
N GLY A 424 -0.21 6.31 5.56
CA GLY A 424 0.13 6.11 6.97
C GLY A 424 0.10 4.65 7.39
N GLN A 425 -0.94 3.91 7.00
CA GLN A 425 -1.05 2.47 7.27
C GLN A 425 0.04 1.69 6.54
N TYR A 426 0.32 2.01 5.28
CA TYR A 426 1.41 1.39 4.53
C TYR A 426 2.76 1.60 5.22
N THR A 427 3.05 2.83 5.64
CA THR A 427 4.28 3.20 6.35
C THR A 427 4.39 2.49 7.71
N GLN A 428 3.29 2.39 8.45
CA GLN A 428 3.23 1.70 9.73
C GLN A 428 3.50 0.19 9.59
N LEU A 429 2.88 -0.46 8.59
CA LEU A 429 3.09 -1.88 8.28
C LEU A 429 4.54 -2.14 7.85
N THR A 430 5.02 -1.40 6.86
CA THR A 430 6.38 -1.56 6.31
C THR A 430 7.47 -1.04 7.26
N GLY A 431 7.09 -0.19 8.20
CA GLY A 431 7.94 0.31 9.28
C GLY A 431 8.53 -0.79 10.17
N ARG A 432 7.90 -1.97 10.19
CA ARG A 432 8.40 -3.15 10.91
C ARG A 432 9.57 -3.86 10.22
N ALA A 433 9.91 -3.49 8.99
CA ALA A 433 11.06 -4.06 8.29
C ALA A 433 12.37 -3.38 8.72
N GLY A 434 13.42 -4.16 8.93
CA GLY A 434 14.74 -3.69 9.38
C GLY A 434 14.88 -3.66 10.89
N ARG A 435 15.65 -4.60 11.45
CA ARG A 435 15.94 -4.71 12.90
C ARG A 435 17.15 -3.85 13.23
N ARG A 436 16.97 -2.84 14.11
CA ARG A 436 18.07 -1.99 14.58
C ARG A 436 19.19 -2.84 15.17
N SER A 437 20.42 -2.50 14.90
CA SER A 437 21.65 -3.18 15.35
C SER A 437 21.85 -4.61 14.81
N ILE A 438 20.93 -5.14 14.00
CA ILE A 438 21.01 -6.50 13.42
C ILE A 438 21.06 -6.43 11.90
N ASP A 439 20.13 -5.71 11.28
CA ASP A 439 20.02 -5.60 9.83
C ASP A 439 20.62 -4.29 9.33
N THR A 440 21.33 -4.36 8.21
CA THR A 440 21.82 -3.16 7.51
C THR A 440 20.78 -2.60 6.57
N LEU A 441 19.75 -3.41 6.22
CA LEU A 441 18.71 -3.06 5.28
C LEU A 441 17.40 -3.80 5.63
N GLY A 442 16.29 -3.09 5.63
CA GLY A 442 14.95 -3.63 5.72
C GLY A 442 14.32 -3.77 4.34
N ASN A 443 13.40 -4.71 4.18
CA ASN A 443 12.73 -4.96 2.90
C ASN A 443 11.21 -4.91 3.06
N ALA A 444 10.55 -4.10 2.24
CA ALA A 444 9.10 -4.11 2.06
C ALA A 444 8.77 -4.75 0.71
N VAL A 445 8.07 -5.87 0.72
CA VAL A 445 7.72 -6.63 -0.48
C VAL A 445 6.22 -6.64 -0.68
N VAL A 446 5.73 -6.08 -1.78
CA VAL A 446 4.33 -6.16 -2.17
C VAL A 446 4.15 -7.30 -3.16
N GLN A 447 3.27 -8.24 -2.87
CA GLN A 447 2.94 -9.33 -3.79
C GLN A 447 1.99 -8.82 -4.87
N TRP A 448 2.45 -8.77 -6.11
CA TRP A 448 1.64 -8.28 -7.21
C TRP A 448 0.47 -9.22 -7.52
N ALA A 449 -0.69 -8.63 -7.77
CA ALA A 449 -1.89 -9.31 -8.26
C ALA A 449 -2.45 -8.57 -9.50
N PRO A 450 -3.19 -9.26 -10.39
CA PRO A 450 -3.89 -8.60 -11.50
C PRO A 450 -4.76 -7.44 -11.01
N ALA A 451 -4.75 -6.34 -11.72
CA ALA A 451 -5.38 -5.05 -11.38
C ALA A 451 -4.66 -4.20 -10.31
N MET A 452 -3.50 -4.61 -9.82
CA MET A 452 -2.66 -3.75 -8.97
C MET A 452 -1.73 -2.91 -9.84
N ASP A 453 -1.87 -1.59 -9.78
CA ASP A 453 -0.99 -0.65 -10.48
C ASP A 453 0.29 -0.40 -9.65
N PRO A 454 1.49 -0.67 -10.17
CA PRO A 454 2.75 -0.40 -9.48
C PRO A 454 2.95 1.08 -9.14
N ARG A 455 2.33 2.00 -9.88
CA ARG A 455 2.39 3.44 -9.59
C ARG A 455 1.61 3.82 -8.33
N GLN A 456 0.48 3.16 -8.07
CA GLN A 456 -0.24 3.33 -6.80
C GLN A 456 0.60 2.83 -5.63
N VAL A 457 1.27 1.69 -5.78
CA VAL A 457 2.20 1.16 -4.77
C VAL A 457 3.35 2.13 -4.53
N ALA A 458 3.93 2.68 -5.60
CA ALA A 458 4.99 3.69 -5.51
C ALA A 458 4.51 4.97 -4.81
N GLY A 459 3.28 5.41 -5.07
CA GLY A 459 2.66 6.53 -4.36
C GLY A 459 2.57 6.29 -2.85
N LEU A 460 2.08 5.11 -2.43
CA LEU A 460 2.03 4.72 -1.02
C LEU A 460 3.43 4.67 -0.39
N ALA A 461 4.41 4.11 -1.11
CA ALA A 461 5.79 3.92 -0.62
C ALA A 461 6.59 5.24 -0.57
N SER A 462 6.29 6.20 -1.43
CA SER A 462 6.95 7.51 -1.49
C SER A 462 6.41 8.49 -0.45
N THR A 463 5.19 8.29 0.03
CA THR A 463 4.56 9.16 1.02
C THR A 463 5.10 8.80 2.40
N ARG A 464 6.11 9.53 2.86
CA ARG A 464 6.78 9.28 4.16
C ARG A 464 6.04 9.89 5.33
N THR A 465 5.28 10.94 5.08
CA THR A 465 4.52 11.67 6.09
C THR A 465 3.07 11.83 5.62
N TYR A 466 2.15 11.90 6.54
CA TYR A 466 0.73 12.14 6.28
C TYR A 466 0.21 13.18 7.27
N PRO A 467 -0.80 14.00 6.90
CA PRO A 467 -1.32 14.99 7.81
C PRO A 467 -2.10 14.33 8.96
N LEU A 468 -1.86 14.81 10.16
CA LEU A 468 -2.67 14.50 11.33
C LEU A 468 -3.91 15.38 11.27
N ILE A 469 -5.05 14.78 10.95
CA ILE A 469 -6.33 15.49 10.86
C ILE A 469 -7.18 15.06 12.04
N SER A 470 -7.69 16.02 12.79
CA SER A 470 -8.59 15.73 13.90
C SER A 470 -9.88 15.07 13.42
N THR A 471 -10.30 14.05 14.16
CA THR A 471 -11.59 13.37 13.99
C THR A 471 -12.54 13.71 15.17
N PHE A 472 -12.19 14.76 15.93
CA PHE A 472 -12.91 15.13 17.12
C PHE A 472 -14.33 15.59 16.80
N ALA A 473 -15.27 14.87 17.40
CA ALA A 473 -16.69 15.23 17.40
C ALA A 473 -17.26 14.92 18.79
N PRO A 474 -17.80 15.91 19.51
CA PRO A 474 -18.36 15.67 20.84
C PRO A 474 -19.48 14.64 20.80
N GLY A 475 -19.25 13.49 21.43
CA GLY A 475 -20.27 12.47 21.60
C GLY A 475 -21.19 12.77 22.80
N TYR A 476 -22.35 12.12 22.86
CA TYR A 476 -23.31 12.29 23.99
C TYR A 476 -22.68 12.06 25.34
N ASN A 477 -21.84 11.04 25.47
CA ASN A 477 -21.18 10.72 26.74
C ASN A 477 -20.24 11.84 27.20
N MET A 478 -19.42 12.36 26.27
CA MET A 478 -18.55 13.48 26.53
C MET A 478 -19.36 14.74 26.92
N ALA A 479 -20.39 15.09 26.15
CA ALA A 479 -21.21 16.26 26.42
C ALA A 479 -21.85 16.20 27.82
N ILE A 480 -22.39 15.04 28.21
CA ILE A 480 -23.01 14.87 29.53
C ILE A 480 -21.97 15.01 30.66
N ASN A 481 -20.79 14.41 30.52
CA ASN A 481 -19.72 14.51 31.51
C ASN A 481 -19.21 15.94 31.65
N LEU A 482 -18.94 16.61 30.53
CA LEU A 482 -18.47 18.00 30.53
C LEU A 482 -19.51 18.95 31.17
N LEU A 483 -20.78 18.81 30.81
CA LEU A 483 -21.86 19.60 31.43
C LEU A 483 -21.99 19.35 32.94
N GLY A 484 -21.80 18.12 33.39
CA GLY A 484 -21.81 17.76 34.80
C GLY A 484 -20.64 18.33 35.58
N MET A 485 -19.45 18.36 35.00
CA MET A 485 -18.21 18.83 35.66
C MET A 485 -18.03 20.35 35.58
N LEU A 486 -18.23 20.93 34.40
CA LEU A 486 -17.86 22.32 34.10
C LEU A 486 -19.06 23.26 33.92
N GLY A 487 -20.26 22.72 33.70
CA GLY A 487 -21.40 23.49 33.25
C GLY A 487 -21.31 23.85 31.75
N PHE A 488 -22.31 24.60 31.26
CA PHE A 488 -22.48 24.83 29.81
C PHE A 488 -21.42 25.72 29.21
N GLU A 489 -21.17 26.90 29.79
CA GLU A 489 -20.27 27.91 29.25
C GLU A 489 -18.81 27.42 29.17
N ASP A 490 -18.32 26.81 30.26
CA ASP A 490 -16.93 26.32 30.31
C ASP A 490 -16.75 25.08 29.44
N SER A 491 -17.79 24.26 29.28
CA SER A 491 -17.78 23.14 28.32
C SER A 491 -17.63 23.64 26.88
N LEU A 492 -18.34 24.70 26.49
CA LEU A 492 -18.19 25.31 25.16
C LEU A 492 -16.78 25.86 24.95
N ARG A 493 -16.24 26.62 25.92
CA ARG A 493 -14.86 27.14 25.84
C ARG A 493 -13.82 26.04 25.71
N LEU A 494 -14.05 24.89 26.35
CA LEU A 494 -13.16 23.75 26.22
C LEU A 494 -13.22 23.16 24.82
N LEU A 495 -14.41 22.99 24.24
CA LEU A 495 -14.59 22.47 22.89
C LEU A 495 -13.96 23.37 21.81
N GLU A 496 -14.03 24.70 22.03
CA GLU A 496 -13.36 25.71 21.17
C GLU A 496 -11.82 25.56 21.14
N LYS A 497 -11.24 24.93 22.17
CA LYS A 497 -9.81 24.63 22.24
C LYS A 497 -9.42 23.32 21.56
N SER A 498 -10.36 22.57 20.99
CA SER A 498 -10.07 21.30 20.31
C SER A 498 -9.13 21.47 19.12
N PHE A 499 -8.39 20.45 18.77
CA PHE A 499 -7.54 20.45 17.56
C PHE A 499 -8.36 20.57 16.28
N ALA A 500 -9.58 20.00 16.29
CA ALA A 500 -10.52 20.17 15.19
C ALA A 500 -10.84 21.65 14.94
N GLN A 501 -11.12 22.42 16.00
CA GLN A 501 -11.39 23.85 15.89
C GLN A 501 -10.13 24.64 15.48
N PHE A 502 -8.98 24.31 16.07
CA PHE A 502 -7.70 24.91 15.73
C PHE A 502 -7.37 24.76 14.23
N GLN A 503 -7.60 23.54 13.67
CA GLN A 503 -7.43 23.29 12.25
C GLN A 503 -8.45 24.01 11.39
N ALA A 504 -9.71 24.12 11.84
CA ALA A 504 -10.74 24.86 11.13
C ALA A 504 -10.40 26.36 11.06
N ASP A 505 -9.94 26.95 12.15
CA ASP A 505 -9.53 28.37 12.22
C ASP A 505 -8.30 28.63 11.34
N GLY A 506 -7.31 27.70 11.36
CA GLY A 506 -6.14 27.74 10.49
C GLY A 506 -6.50 27.68 9.01
N SER A 507 -7.49 26.86 8.63
CA SER A 507 -7.93 26.74 7.24
C SER A 507 -8.58 28.03 6.73
N VAL A 508 -9.35 28.73 7.55
CA VAL A 508 -9.95 30.00 7.19
C VAL A 508 -8.90 31.08 6.89
N VAL A 509 -7.82 31.12 7.70
CA VAL A 509 -6.69 32.03 7.48
C VAL A 509 -5.94 31.69 6.20
N GLU A 510 -5.76 30.41 5.92
CA GLU A 510 -5.08 29.92 4.72
C GLU A 510 -5.90 30.18 3.46
N GLU A 511 -7.20 29.92 3.48
CA GLU A 511 -8.13 30.24 2.40
C GLU A 511 -8.12 31.77 2.11
N THR A 512 -8.11 32.61 3.15
CA THR A 512 -8.01 34.06 2.97
C THR A 512 -6.71 34.45 2.28
N ARG A 513 -5.57 33.85 2.69
CA ARG A 513 -4.27 34.06 2.03
C ARG A 513 -4.23 33.56 0.60
N GLU A 514 -4.89 32.45 0.32
CA GLU A 514 -5.01 31.95 -1.06
C GLU A 514 -5.85 32.85 -1.93
N ILE A 515 -6.95 33.40 -1.40
CA ILE A 515 -7.77 34.39 -2.09
C ILE A 515 -6.95 35.65 -2.41
N GLU A 516 -6.21 36.20 -1.45
CA GLU A 516 -5.34 37.35 -1.66
C GLU A 516 -4.24 37.08 -2.73
N ARG A 517 -3.62 35.89 -2.69
CA ARG A 517 -2.64 35.48 -3.71
C ARG A 517 -3.28 35.34 -5.09
N ALA A 518 -4.48 34.78 -5.15
CA ALA A 518 -5.23 34.64 -6.38
C ALA A 518 -5.63 35.99 -6.96
N GLU A 519 -6.09 36.95 -6.14
CA GLU A 519 -6.39 38.29 -6.55
C GLU A 519 -5.16 39.05 -7.04
N HIS A 520 -4.01 38.90 -6.37
CA HIS A 520 -2.75 39.47 -6.83
C HIS A 520 -2.36 38.90 -8.20
N ARG A 521 -2.51 37.61 -8.37
CA ARG A 521 -2.23 36.92 -9.65
C ARG A 521 -3.15 37.37 -10.77
N VAL A 522 -4.44 37.59 -10.46
CA VAL A 522 -5.42 38.15 -11.42
C VAL A 522 -5.03 39.55 -11.85
N ARG A 523 -4.57 40.42 -10.91
CA ARG A 523 -4.09 41.77 -11.23
C ARG A 523 -2.85 41.73 -12.14
N GLU A 524 -1.88 40.88 -11.83
CA GLU A 524 -0.71 40.73 -12.68
C GLU A 524 -1.08 40.23 -14.08
N LEU A 525 -1.95 39.22 -14.19
CA LEU A 525 -2.39 38.71 -15.48
C LEU A 525 -3.19 39.70 -16.30
N ARG A 526 -3.99 40.57 -15.64
CA ARG A 526 -4.68 41.70 -16.31
C ARG A 526 -3.68 42.70 -16.89
N SER A 527 -2.68 43.09 -16.09
CA SER A 527 -1.63 43.98 -16.59
C SER A 527 -0.87 43.37 -17.78
N GLN A 528 -0.51 42.10 -17.70
CA GLN A 528 0.15 41.40 -18.83
C GLN A 528 -0.77 41.29 -20.05
N LEU A 529 -2.07 41.14 -19.86
CA LEU A 529 -3.06 41.16 -20.93
C LEU A 529 -3.15 42.51 -21.60
N ASP A 530 -3.23 43.61 -20.80
CA ASP A 530 -3.27 44.96 -21.30
C ASP A 530 -2.02 45.30 -22.13
N ASP A 531 -0.83 44.90 -21.64
CA ASP A 531 0.42 45.03 -22.39
C ASP A 531 0.43 44.22 -23.69
N ALA A 532 -0.10 42.99 -23.66
CA ALA A 532 -0.21 42.14 -24.84
C ALA A 532 -1.23 42.70 -25.85
N VAL A 533 -2.36 43.22 -25.37
CA VAL A 533 -3.34 43.90 -26.24
C VAL A 533 -2.71 45.11 -26.89
N ALA A 534 -2.00 45.96 -26.13
CA ALA A 534 -1.32 47.12 -26.68
C ALA A 534 -0.27 46.79 -27.76
N SER A 535 0.40 45.61 -27.63
CA SER A 535 1.46 45.18 -28.55
C SER A 535 1.00 44.33 -29.72
N LEU A 536 -0.07 43.55 -29.58
CA LEU A 536 -0.44 42.47 -30.50
C LEU A 536 -1.84 42.58 -31.09
N ALA A 537 -2.69 43.47 -30.55
CA ALA A 537 -4.04 43.59 -31.07
C ALA A 537 -4.04 44.08 -32.53
N PRO A 538 -4.79 43.43 -33.43
CA PRO A 538 -4.98 43.94 -34.77
C PRO A 538 -5.75 45.27 -34.72
N PRO A 539 -5.61 46.10 -35.75
CA PRO A 539 -6.37 47.36 -35.81
C PRO A 539 -7.86 47.05 -35.74
N ALA A 540 -8.50 47.45 -34.63
CA ALA A 540 -9.93 47.29 -34.44
C ALA A 540 -10.70 48.24 -35.33
N LYS A 541 -11.89 47.84 -35.81
CA LYS A 541 -12.77 48.72 -36.52
C LYS A 541 -13.37 49.75 -35.55
N ASP A 542 -13.79 50.89 -36.07
CA ASP A 542 -14.40 51.94 -35.24
C ASP A 542 -15.54 51.37 -34.37
N GLY A 543 -15.35 51.42 -33.04
CA GLY A 543 -16.31 50.93 -32.05
C GLY A 543 -16.09 49.52 -31.49
N GLU A 544 -15.06 48.78 -31.91
CA GLU A 544 -14.70 47.49 -31.36
C GLU A 544 -13.59 47.59 -30.28
N ASP A 545 -13.73 46.87 -29.19
CA ASP A 545 -12.67 46.77 -28.17
C ASP A 545 -11.52 45.88 -28.64
N PRO A 546 -10.29 46.40 -28.78
CA PRO A 546 -9.12 45.59 -29.21
C PRO A 546 -8.86 44.35 -28.34
N ALA A 547 -9.20 44.42 -27.04
CA ALA A 547 -9.04 43.27 -26.14
C ALA A 547 -10.05 42.17 -26.45
N GLU A 548 -11.31 42.50 -26.75
CA GLU A 548 -12.33 41.53 -27.17
C GLU A 548 -11.95 40.87 -28.50
N VAL A 549 -11.48 41.63 -29.47
CA VAL A 549 -11.04 41.11 -30.77
C VAL A 549 -9.87 40.15 -30.61
N LEU A 550 -8.89 40.47 -29.78
CA LEU A 550 -7.76 39.59 -29.49
C LEU A 550 -8.22 38.31 -28.76
N MET A 551 -9.09 38.42 -27.78
CA MET A 551 -9.63 37.27 -27.04
C MET A 551 -10.47 36.38 -27.93
N ASP A 552 -11.27 36.90 -28.82
CA ASP A 552 -12.04 36.13 -29.80
C ASP A 552 -11.13 35.42 -30.78
N TYR A 553 -10.04 36.07 -31.26
CA TYR A 553 -9.03 35.40 -32.08
C TYR A 553 -8.37 34.25 -31.35
N VAL A 554 -7.97 34.45 -30.10
CA VAL A 554 -7.35 33.37 -29.28
C VAL A 554 -8.33 32.22 -29.04
N ARG A 555 -9.60 32.51 -28.78
CA ARG A 555 -10.66 31.52 -28.62
C ARG A 555 -10.84 30.69 -29.89
N LEU A 556 -11.02 31.34 -31.01
CA LEU A 556 -11.19 30.68 -32.32
C LEU A 556 -9.94 29.83 -32.68
N ARG A 557 -8.74 30.33 -32.36
CA ARG A 557 -7.51 29.59 -32.60
C ARG A 557 -7.40 28.34 -31.74
N ARG A 558 -7.87 28.38 -30.48
CA ARG A 558 -7.94 27.20 -29.60
C ARG A 558 -9.00 26.20 -30.10
N GLU A 559 -10.15 26.65 -30.50
CA GLU A 559 -11.20 25.80 -31.08
C GLU A 559 -10.71 25.12 -32.36
N LEU A 560 -10.07 25.85 -33.26
CA LEU A 560 -9.47 25.31 -34.46
C LEU A 560 -8.44 24.21 -34.14
N SER A 561 -7.55 24.46 -33.19
CA SER A 561 -6.53 23.50 -32.78
C SER A 561 -7.16 22.24 -32.16
N ALA A 562 -8.20 22.38 -31.35
CA ALA A 562 -8.94 21.26 -30.77
C ALA A 562 -9.65 20.42 -31.84
N GLU A 563 -10.34 21.07 -32.78
CA GLU A 563 -11.02 20.40 -33.89
C GLU A 563 -10.05 19.70 -34.84
N GLU A 564 -8.90 20.31 -35.14
CA GLU A 564 -7.83 19.66 -35.93
C GLU A 564 -7.30 18.40 -35.23
N LYS A 565 -7.10 18.46 -33.90
CA LYS A 565 -6.67 17.31 -33.11
C LYS A 565 -7.72 16.21 -33.11
N GLN A 566 -8.99 16.57 -32.90
CA GLN A 566 -10.11 15.62 -32.90
C GLN A 566 -10.27 14.98 -34.28
N SER A 567 -10.23 15.77 -35.34
CA SER A 567 -10.30 15.27 -36.73
C SER A 567 -9.20 14.27 -37.08
N LYS A 568 -7.99 14.46 -36.52
CA LYS A 568 -6.89 13.49 -36.68
C LYS A 568 -7.21 12.16 -35.97
N ILE A 569 -7.75 12.23 -34.76
CA ILE A 569 -8.14 11.06 -33.96
C ILE A 569 -9.27 10.29 -34.67
N ASP A 570 -10.30 10.98 -35.11
CA ASP A 570 -11.45 10.37 -35.79
C ASP A 570 -11.05 9.70 -37.09
N SER A 571 -10.17 10.37 -37.86
CA SER A 571 -9.62 9.81 -39.11
C SER A 571 -8.77 8.56 -38.85
N ALA A 572 -8.04 8.51 -37.73
CA ALA A 572 -7.27 7.34 -37.32
C ALA A 572 -8.18 6.19 -36.90
N ASN A 573 -9.20 6.47 -36.08
CA ASN A 573 -10.18 5.49 -35.63
C ASN A 573 -10.95 4.88 -36.80
N GLN A 574 -11.40 5.71 -37.75
CA GLN A 574 -12.12 5.22 -38.91
C GLN A 574 -11.26 4.32 -39.80
N ARG A 575 -9.98 4.70 -40.05
CA ARG A 575 -9.04 3.83 -40.75
C ARG A 575 -8.84 2.50 -40.06
N ASN A 576 -8.71 2.52 -38.72
CA ASN A 576 -8.58 1.31 -37.93
C ASN A 576 -9.82 0.40 -38.07
N GLN A 577 -11.02 0.97 -38.07
CA GLN A 577 -12.26 0.23 -38.28
C GLN A 577 -12.35 -0.36 -39.69
N GLU A 578 -11.90 0.36 -40.72
CA GLU A 578 -11.84 -0.15 -42.10
C GLU A 578 -10.87 -1.35 -42.21
N VAL A 579 -9.71 -1.28 -41.53
CA VAL A 579 -8.75 -2.40 -41.48
C VAL A 579 -9.36 -3.59 -40.75
N ILE A 580 -9.99 -3.38 -39.60
CA ILE A 580 -10.69 -4.41 -38.80
C ILE A 580 -11.75 -5.10 -39.69
N ALA A 581 -12.57 -4.35 -40.39
CA ALA A 581 -13.62 -4.90 -41.25
C ALA A 581 -13.06 -5.77 -42.40
N VAL A 582 -11.92 -5.38 -42.97
CA VAL A 582 -11.27 -6.18 -44.02
C VAL A 582 -10.63 -7.42 -43.43
N LEU A 583 -9.86 -7.31 -42.35
CA LEU A 583 -9.20 -8.46 -41.71
C LEU A 583 -10.21 -9.51 -41.22
N GLY A 584 -11.38 -9.09 -40.74
CA GLY A 584 -12.44 -9.98 -40.26
C GLY A 584 -13.13 -10.78 -41.37
N ARG A 585 -13.07 -10.31 -42.62
CA ARG A 585 -13.71 -10.99 -43.80
C ARG A 585 -12.76 -11.95 -44.50
N LEU A 586 -11.44 -11.92 -44.17
CA LEU A 586 -10.46 -12.77 -44.82
C LEU A 586 -10.69 -14.25 -44.53
N GLN A 587 -10.68 -15.04 -45.59
CA GLN A 587 -10.87 -16.49 -45.54
C GLN A 587 -9.55 -17.25 -45.75
N LEU A 588 -9.57 -18.51 -45.44
CA LEU A 588 -8.45 -19.40 -45.67
C LEU A 588 -8.06 -19.42 -47.14
N GLY A 589 -6.80 -19.16 -47.43
CA GLY A 589 -6.25 -19.16 -48.79
C GLY A 589 -6.36 -17.82 -49.50
N ASP A 590 -7.04 -16.81 -48.96
CA ASP A 590 -7.07 -15.48 -49.56
C ASP A 590 -5.63 -14.91 -49.67
N VAL A 591 -5.31 -14.41 -50.86
CA VAL A 591 -4.05 -13.70 -51.14
C VAL A 591 -4.34 -12.21 -51.06
N ILE A 592 -3.59 -11.53 -50.21
CA ILE A 592 -3.75 -10.10 -49.95
C ILE A 592 -2.45 -9.34 -50.33
N ALA A 593 -2.63 -8.15 -50.85
CA ALA A 593 -1.56 -7.18 -51.03
C ALA A 593 -1.56 -6.22 -49.82
N MET A 594 -0.43 -6.05 -49.18
CA MET A 594 -0.21 -5.18 -48.02
C MET A 594 0.81 -4.10 -48.33
N PRO A 595 0.78 -2.96 -47.60
CA PRO A 595 1.81 -1.92 -47.78
C PRO A 595 3.20 -2.46 -47.53
N GLY A 596 4.15 -2.22 -48.47
CA GLY A 596 5.57 -2.54 -48.36
C GLY A 596 6.43 -1.29 -48.63
N LYS A 597 7.71 -1.33 -48.22
CA LYS A 597 8.61 -0.17 -48.34
C LYS A 597 8.79 0.33 -49.78
N LYS A 598 8.92 -0.57 -50.77
CA LYS A 598 9.14 -0.20 -52.18
C LYS A 598 7.95 -0.60 -53.08
N ARG A 599 7.31 -1.71 -52.80
CA ARG A 599 6.16 -2.24 -53.53
C ARG A 599 5.22 -2.99 -52.57
N PRO A 600 3.94 -3.15 -52.87
CA PRO A 600 3.03 -3.98 -52.06
C PRO A 600 3.56 -5.41 -51.91
N ILE A 601 3.47 -5.94 -50.72
CA ILE A 601 3.89 -7.30 -50.35
C ILE A 601 2.69 -8.23 -50.44
N LEU A 602 2.84 -9.36 -51.16
CA LEU A 602 1.83 -10.40 -51.21
C LEU A 602 1.93 -11.31 -49.97
N ALA A 603 0.79 -11.64 -49.42
CA ALA A 603 0.68 -12.61 -48.32
C ALA A 603 -0.56 -13.48 -48.49
N ALA A 604 -0.50 -14.74 -48.08
CA ALA A 604 -1.65 -15.64 -48.10
C ALA A 604 -2.13 -15.88 -46.65
N VAL A 605 -3.45 -15.91 -46.48
CA VAL A 605 -4.11 -16.24 -45.21
C VAL A 605 -4.05 -17.75 -44.99
N VAL A 606 -3.30 -18.17 -43.96
CA VAL A 606 -3.15 -19.60 -43.60
C VAL A 606 -4.03 -20.00 -42.45
N THR A 607 -4.52 -19.06 -41.66
CA THR A 607 -5.57 -19.26 -40.65
C THR A 607 -6.41 -17.99 -40.58
N PRO A 608 -7.73 -18.03 -40.81
CA PRO A 608 -8.60 -16.88 -40.70
C PRO A 608 -8.71 -16.40 -39.25
N ALA A 609 -9.21 -15.19 -39.07
CA ALA A 609 -9.45 -14.63 -37.76
C ALA A 609 -10.56 -15.38 -37.01
N ASN A 610 -10.35 -15.61 -35.70
CA ASN A 610 -11.33 -16.29 -34.86
C ASN A 610 -12.28 -15.33 -34.11
N GLN A 611 -12.00 -14.03 -34.15
CA GLN A 611 -12.76 -12.98 -33.45
C GLN A 611 -13.10 -11.85 -34.42
N THR A 612 -14.34 -11.37 -34.39
CA THR A 612 -14.82 -10.28 -35.23
C THR A 612 -14.47 -8.90 -34.70
N ALA A 613 -14.31 -8.73 -33.40
CA ALA A 613 -14.02 -7.45 -32.78
C ALA A 613 -12.53 -7.06 -32.87
N ASP A 614 -11.61 -8.03 -32.82
CA ASP A 614 -10.16 -7.83 -32.99
C ASP A 614 -9.63 -8.97 -33.90
N PRO A 615 -9.85 -8.88 -35.22
CA PRO A 615 -9.48 -9.94 -36.12
C PRO A 615 -7.98 -10.03 -36.29
N ARG A 616 -7.41 -11.19 -35.98
CA ARG A 616 -5.97 -11.48 -36.07
C ARG A 616 -5.72 -12.71 -36.96
N PRO A 617 -5.91 -12.62 -38.28
CA PRO A 617 -5.62 -13.73 -39.16
C PRO A 617 -4.13 -14.03 -39.18
N TRP A 618 -3.78 -15.30 -39.35
CA TRP A 618 -2.40 -15.71 -39.58
C TRP A 618 -2.09 -15.69 -41.05
N ILE A 619 -1.05 -14.96 -41.44
CA ILE A 619 -0.61 -14.85 -42.83
C ILE A 619 0.80 -15.35 -43.01
N THR A 620 1.13 -15.71 -44.23
CA THR A 620 2.51 -15.98 -44.67
C THR A 620 2.80 -15.15 -45.91
N THR A 621 3.86 -14.36 -45.84
CA THR A 621 4.29 -13.45 -46.95
C THR A 621 5.14 -14.15 -48.01
N GLU A 622 5.24 -13.54 -49.18
CA GLU A 622 6.15 -13.96 -50.27
C GLU A 622 7.64 -13.93 -49.86
N SER A 623 7.99 -13.19 -48.84
CA SER A 623 9.34 -13.14 -48.24
C SER A 623 9.63 -14.21 -47.22
N GLY A 624 8.59 -14.95 -46.78
CA GLY A 624 8.71 -16.03 -45.80
C GLY A 624 8.36 -15.67 -44.38
N TRP A 625 8.08 -14.42 -44.11
CA TRP A 625 7.56 -14.06 -42.80
C TRP A 625 6.18 -14.69 -42.58
N SER A 626 5.97 -15.27 -41.42
CA SER A 626 4.70 -15.92 -41.06
C SER A 626 4.30 -15.56 -39.62
N GLY A 627 3.16 -14.92 -39.46
CA GLY A 627 2.69 -14.43 -38.18
C GLY A 627 1.24 -13.96 -38.25
N ARG A 628 0.71 -13.57 -37.09
CA ARG A 628 -0.58 -12.90 -37.00
C ARG A 628 -0.41 -11.42 -37.28
N ILE A 629 -1.38 -10.85 -37.98
CA ILE A 629 -1.47 -9.41 -38.21
C ILE A 629 -2.74 -8.88 -37.51
N ASP A 630 -2.67 -7.64 -37.04
CA ASP A 630 -3.76 -6.90 -36.45
C ASP A 630 -3.91 -5.52 -37.08
N ALA A 631 -4.98 -4.84 -36.73
CA ALA A 631 -5.28 -3.52 -37.26
C ALA A 631 -4.28 -2.45 -36.82
N ALA A 632 -3.64 -2.61 -35.65
CA ALA A 632 -2.65 -1.66 -35.15
C ALA A 632 -1.32 -1.70 -35.95
N GLY A 633 -0.98 -2.86 -36.50
CA GLY A 633 0.21 -3.05 -37.32
C GLY A 633 0.08 -2.65 -38.79
N ILE A 634 -1.13 -2.26 -39.26
CA ILE A 634 -1.41 -1.99 -40.65
C ILE A 634 -2.03 -0.60 -40.85
N ASN A 635 -1.35 0.26 -41.58
CA ASN A 635 -1.82 1.65 -41.84
C ASN A 635 -2.90 1.78 -42.90
N ASN A 636 -3.06 0.81 -43.76
CA ASN A 636 -4.07 0.80 -44.85
C ASN A 636 -4.73 -0.58 -44.94
N PRO A 637 -6.03 -0.67 -45.27
CA PRO A 637 -6.69 -1.95 -45.49
C PRO A 637 -5.97 -2.80 -46.54
N PRO A 638 -5.70 -4.08 -46.31
CA PRO A 638 -5.13 -4.97 -47.30
C PRO A 638 -6.13 -5.21 -48.43
N ILE A 639 -5.62 -5.36 -49.65
CA ILE A 639 -6.45 -5.61 -50.84
C ILE A 639 -6.36 -7.08 -51.19
N GLN A 640 -7.51 -7.76 -51.31
CA GLN A 640 -7.56 -9.13 -51.78
C GLN A 640 -7.28 -9.18 -53.27
N VAL A 641 -6.28 -9.95 -53.68
CA VAL A 641 -5.82 -10.03 -55.10
C VAL A 641 -5.94 -11.44 -55.67
N GLY A 642 -6.39 -12.41 -54.91
CA GLY A 642 -6.59 -13.76 -55.38
C GLY A 642 -6.80 -14.76 -54.24
N ARG A 643 -6.76 -16.04 -54.53
CA ARG A 643 -6.89 -17.14 -53.58
C ARG A 643 -6.04 -18.33 -53.96
N ILE A 644 -5.40 -18.97 -53.00
CA ILE A 644 -4.63 -20.19 -53.18
C ILE A 644 -5.18 -21.35 -52.33
N LYS A 645 -4.86 -22.58 -52.72
CA LYS A 645 -5.19 -23.78 -51.92
C LYS A 645 -4.13 -23.96 -50.84
N VAL A 646 -4.55 -23.92 -49.56
CA VAL A 646 -3.62 -24.11 -48.44
C VAL A 646 -3.71 -25.54 -47.92
N PRO A 647 -2.64 -26.37 -48.02
CA PRO A 647 -2.61 -27.76 -47.60
C PRO A 647 -2.76 -27.94 -46.09
N LYS A 648 -3.25 -29.11 -45.63
CA LYS A 648 -3.40 -29.42 -44.20
C LYS A 648 -2.12 -29.25 -43.37
N PRO A 649 -0.90 -29.64 -43.83
CA PRO A 649 0.32 -29.43 -43.05
C PRO A 649 0.66 -27.96 -42.78
N VAL A 650 0.37 -27.06 -43.73
CA VAL A 650 0.58 -25.60 -43.59
C VAL A 650 -0.38 -25.04 -42.54
N ARG A 651 -1.66 -25.48 -42.54
CA ARG A 651 -2.68 -25.07 -41.56
C ARG A 651 -2.33 -25.51 -40.13
N LYS A 652 -1.78 -26.74 -39.97
CA LYS A 652 -1.41 -27.28 -38.64
C LYS A 652 -0.16 -26.63 -38.06
N ASN A 653 0.78 -26.21 -38.89
CA ASN A 653 2.05 -25.62 -38.44
C ASN A 653 2.51 -24.48 -39.37
N PRO A 654 1.86 -23.31 -39.34
CA PRO A 654 2.11 -22.20 -40.25
C PRO A 654 3.56 -21.67 -40.22
N ARG A 655 4.22 -21.75 -39.07
CA ARG A 655 5.62 -21.28 -38.90
C ARG A 655 6.66 -22.16 -39.59
N ARG A 656 6.44 -23.46 -39.64
CA ARG A 656 7.42 -24.43 -40.19
C ARG A 656 7.26 -24.69 -41.69
N ASN A 657 6.06 -24.47 -42.23
CA ASN A 657 5.74 -24.85 -43.63
C ASN A 657 5.53 -23.62 -44.51
N THR A 658 6.39 -22.60 -44.39
CA THR A 658 6.26 -21.34 -45.12
C THR A 658 6.67 -21.48 -46.61
N ARG A 659 7.59 -22.39 -46.94
CA ARG A 659 8.15 -22.56 -48.33
C ARG A 659 7.06 -22.83 -49.37
N TYR A 660 6.11 -23.68 -49.07
CA TYR A 660 5.00 -23.96 -49.98
C TYR A 660 4.24 -22.67 -50.39
N VAL A 661 3.88 -21.86 -49.41
CA VAL A 661 3.13 -20.62 -49.63
C VAL A 661 3.99 -19.61 -50.40
N GLN A 662 5.27 -19.52 -50.07
CA GLN A 662 6.23 -18.65 -50.82
C GLN A 662 6.33 -19.04 -52.29
N ASP A 663 6.47 -20.35 -52.59
CA ASP A 663 6.63 -20.84 -53.95
C ASP A 663 5.38 -20.62 -54.78
N VAL A 664 4.19 -20.79 -54.19
CA VAL A 664 2.92 -20.51 -54.87
C VAL A 664 2.74 -19.00 -55.12
N LEU A 665 3.02 -18.16 -54.12
CA LEU A 665 2.93 -16.69 -54.26
C LEU A 665 3.92 -16.12 -55.29
N ARG A 666 5.01 -16.84 -55.57
CA ARG A 666 6.01 -16.44 -56.60
C ARG A 666 5.69 -16.98 -57.99
N ARG A 667 5.08 -18.18 -58.08
CA ARG A 667 4.77 -18.84 -59.36
C ARG A 667 3.48 -18.38 -60.00
N GLU A 668 2.48 -18.14 -59.20
CA GLU A 668 1.16 -17.71 -59.69
C GLU A 668 1.18 -16.17 -59.95
N HIS A 669 0.52 -15.78 -61.03
CA HIS A 669 0.35 -14.36 -61.38
C HIS A 669 -0.87 -13.81 -60.65
N PHE A 670 -0.62 -12.97 -59.67
CA PHE A 670 -1.66 -12.20 -59.00
C PHE A 670 -1.66 -10.77 -59.50
N ASP A 671 -2.87 -10.19 -59.66
CA ASP A 671 -3.01 -8.78 -60.08
C ASP A 671 -2.58 -7.83 -58.95
N ARG A 672 -1.25 -7.66 -58.87
CA ARG A 672 -0.62 -6.87 -57.81
C ARG A 672 -0.78 -5.38 -58.13
N PRO A 673 -1.41 -4.59 -57.22
CA PRO A 673 -1.51 -3.14 -57.42
C PRO A 673 -0.12 -2.51 -57.50
N LYS A 674 0.10 -1.68 -58.54
CA LYS A 674 1.39 -1.00 -58.73
C LYS A 674 1.80 -0.12 -57.55
N ARG A 675 0.79 0.46 -56.86
CA ARG A 675 0.98 1.29 -55.67
C ARG A 675 -0.28 1.23 -54.81
N MET A 676 -0.15 1.03 -53.51
CA MET A 676 -1.29 1.22 -52.58
C MET A 676 -1.37 2.72 -52.30
N LYS A 677 -2.49 3.37 -52.64
CA LYS A 677 -2.73 4.79 -52.31
C LYS A 677 -2.75 4.90 -50.78
N SER A 678 -1.82 5.67 -50.21
CA SER A 678 -1.91 6.01 -48.79
C SER A 678 -3.18 6.85 -48.60
N GLN A 679 -4.01 6.44 -47.68
CA GLN A 679 -5.15 7.27 -47.29
C GLN A 679 -4.63 8.59 -46.68
N PRO A 680 -5.28 9.72 -46.91
CA PRO A 680 -4.87 11.00 -46.33
C PRO A 680 -4.87 10.86 -44.80
N ARG A 681 -3.85 11.46 -44.15
CA ARG A 681 -3.70 11.42 -42.68
C ARG A 681 -4.86 12.09 -41.95
N THR A 682 -5.51 13.05 -42.61
CA THR A 682 -6.71 13.75 -42.13
C THR A 682 -7.71 13.83 -43.27
N ARG A 683 -8.98 13.54 -43.00
CA ARG A 683 -10.08 13.76 -43.94
C ARG A 683 -10.55 15.22 -43.85
N PRO A 684 -11.09 15.80 -44.95
CA PRO A 684 -11.65 17.15 -44.89
C PRO A 684 -12.75 17.23 -43.86
N ASN A 685 -12.60 18.12 -42.87
CA ASN A 685 -13.63 18.42 -41.87
C ASN A 685 -14.20 19.80 -42.19
N LYS A 686 -15.51 19.89 -42.46
CA LYS A 686 -16.19 21.15 -42.83
C LYS A 686 -16.03 22.20 -41.74
N ARG A 687 -16.06 21.81 -40.45
CA ARG A 687 -15.93 22.72 -39.33
C ARG A 687 -14.53 23.30 -39.20
N VAL A 688 -13.49 22.51 -39.50
CA VAL A 688 -12.11 23.00 -39.57
C VAL A 688 -11.93 24.01 -40.71
N GLY A 689 -12.62 23.79 -41.85
CA GLY A 689 -12.65 24.77 -42.95
C GLY A 689 -13.29 26.08 -42.51
N GLN A 690 -14.49 26.03 -41.90
CA GLN A 690 -15.21 27.21 -41.42
C GLN A 690 -14.47 28.03 -40.35
N LEU A 691 -13.67 27.38 -39.52
CA LEU A 691 -12.86 28.05 -38.47
C LEU A 691 -11.57 28.63 -38.99
N ARG A 692 -11.14 28.28 -40.23
CA ARG A 692 -9.94 28.85 -40.88
C ARG A 692 -10.25 30.09 -41.70
N ASP A 693 -11.45 30.13 -42.28
CA ASP A 693 -12.00 31.27 -42.98
C ASP A 693 -12.51 32.34 -42.01
#